data_469c08e17460e17cbd0b70e6cb710f9e
#
_entry.id   469c08e17460e17cbd0b70e6cb710f9e
#
_cell.length_a   1.000
_cell.length_b   1.000
_cell.length_c   1.000
_cell.angle_alpha   90.00
_cell.angle_beta   90.00
_cell.angle_gamma   90.00
#
_symmetry.space_group_name_H-M   'P 1'
#
loop_
_entity.id
_entity.type
_entity.pdbx_description
1 polymer ?
#
loop_
_entity_poly.entity_id
_entity_poly.type
_entity_poly.pdbx_seq_one_letter_code
_entity_poly.pdbx_strand_id
1 'polypeptide(L)'
;MENGATQSTQRARGMTKVIVDGKEIDVPPEYTLLQACEAAGAEIPRFCFHERLSIAGNCRMCLIEVVGIPKPQASCAMGVKDLPPNKDGSPKILNTKSAMVKKAREGVMEFLLINHPLDCPICDQGGECDLQDQAMAYGVDDGRYRENKRAVEDKYIGPLVKTIMTRCIHCTRCIRFTTEVAGVPELGAIGRGEDMEITTYLEHAMTSELQSNVVDLCPVGALTSKPYAFAARPWELNKTQSVDVMDAVGSAIRIDTRGREVMRILPRVNEDVNEEWISDKTRHVVDGLRTQRLDQPYVRVAGRLQPVPWKEAFATIASKVRASSGKRIGALAGQLAGVEEMFALKSLMAKLGSKNIDARYPGSPLHTKFGRASYLFNSAIAGIDDADAIMLIGSNPRREAAVLNARIRKRYLKGNVLIGVVGEKADLSYPYNYLGAGPETLAQFVEHAPAQKEKPMFIIGQGALNRPDGAAVLAMAAKAAASLGVVKDGWNGFNILHSEAALPGALDIGFVPEEGGMDTAAMLKAGELDVLFLLGVDEVEVPAGGFVVYIGTHGDRGAHRADVILPGAAYPEKSVTYVNTEGRAQMASRAAFPPGDAREDWAILRALSEPLGQRLPHDSLGALRQALYAAHPHLSRIGQVTPGDASDISKLAKLGGHHDKAPLRSCVSDFYFTNAITRASAIMAECSALAHAAARTAAE
;
A
#
# COMPACT_ATOMS: atom_id res chain seq x y z
N MET A 1 14.97 -23.33 11.55
CA MET A 1 14.27 -24.01 12.66
C MET A 1 12.80 -23.65 12.50
N GLU A 2 12.07 -24.68 12.20
CA GLU A 2 10.62 -24.90 12.11
C GLU A 2 9.67 -23.72 11.88
N ASN A 3 9.22 -23.62 10.63
CA ASN A 3 8.08 -22.82 10.21
C ASN A 3 6.78 -23.48 10.71
N GLY A 4 6.19 -22.96 11.76
CA GLY A 4 4.83 -23.28 12.16
C GLY A 4 3.81 -22.63 11.23
N ALA A 5 3.45 -23.30 10.14
CA ALA A 5 2.31 -22.93 9.32
C ALA A 5 1.04 -23.26 10.08
N THR A 6 0.24 -22.25 10.36
CA THR A 6 -1.17 -22.39 10.78
C THR A 6 -1.97 -23.04 9.65
N GLN A 7 -2.13 -24.35 9.71
CA GLN A 7 -3.06 -25.09 8.87
C GLN A 7 -4.49 -24.74 9.33
N SER A 8 -5.19 -23.95 8.51
CA SER A 8 -6.63 -23.90 8.58
C SER A 8 -7.19 -25.28 8.29
N THR A 9 -8.08 -25.76 9.13
CA THR A 9 -8.79 -27.03 9.00
C THR A 9 -9.65 -27.06 7.73
N GLN A 10 -9.03 -27.32 6.57
CA GLN A 10 -9.75 -27.78 5.39
C GLN A 10 -10.16 -29.23 5.64
N ARG A 11 -11.49 -29.49 5.68
CA ARG A 11 -12.05 -30.84 5.66
C ARG A 11 -11.34 -31.67 4.62
N ALA A 12 -10.90 -32.88 4.98
CA ALA A 12 -10.25 -33.85 4.11
C ALA A 12 -11.09 -34.12 2.85
N ARG A 13 -10.91 -33.35 1.79
CA ARG A 13 -11.26 -33.75 0.43
C ARG A 13 -10.19 -34.73 0.01
N GLY A 14 -10.61 -35.88 -0.56
CA GLY A 14 -9.65 -36.92 -0.98
C GLY A 14 -8.54 -36.31 -1.85
N MET A 15 -7.29 -36.52 -1.46
CA MET A 15 -6.12 -36.12 -2.23
C MET A 15 -6.01 -37.02 -3.47
N THR A 16 -5.53 -36.45 -4.58
CA THR A 16 -5.29 -37.20 -5.84
C THR A 16 -3.80 -37.43 -6.01
N LYS A 17 -3.40 -38.68 -6.24
CA LYS A 17 -2.02 -39.05 -6.51
C LYS A 17 -1.65 -38.78 -7.97
N VAL A 18 -0.50 -38.13 -8.16
CA VAL A 18 0.14 -37.95 -9.48
C VAL A 18 1.63 -38.21 -9.37
N ILE A 19 2.25 -38.62 -10.47
CA ILE A 19 3.69 -38.80 -10.55
C ILE A 19 4.25 -37.74 -11.49
N VAL A 20 5.10 -36.86 -10.98
CA VAL A 20 5.73 -35.78 -11.74
C VAL A 20 7.22 -36.07 -11.89
N ASP A 21 7.69 -36.27 -13.12
CA ASP A 21 9.10 -36.60 -13.42
C ASP A 21 9.64 -37.75 -12.55
N GLY A 22 8.81 -38.76 -12.26
CA GLY A 22 9.14 -39.94 -11.44
C GLY A 22 8.93 -39.75 -9.94
N LYS A 23 8.54 -38.57 -9.46
CA LYS A 23 8.22 -38.28 -8.04
C LYS A 23 6.72 -38.39 -7.79
N GLU A 24 6.32 -39.32 -6.92
CA GLU A 24 4.91 -39.43 -6.50
C GLU A 24 4.56 -38.38 -5.47
N ILE A 25 3.43 -37.69 -5.66
CA ILE A 25 2.89 -36.67 -4.74
C ILE A 25 1.37 -36.78 -4.64
N ASP A 26 0.85 -36.37 -3.49
CA ASP A 26 -0.59 -36.19 -3.24
C ASP A 26 -0.92 -34.71 -3.34
N VAL A 27 -1.89 -34.36 -4.21
CA VAL A 27 -2.31 -32.98 -4.45
C VAL A 27 -3.84 -32.84 -4.36
N PRO A 28 -4.35 -31.65 -4.02
CA PRO A 28 -5.77 -31.37 -4.10
C PRO A 28 -6.30 -31.59 -5.53
N PRO A 29 -7.47 -32.19 -5.72
CA PRO A 29 -8.02 -32.47 -7.06
C PRO A 29 -8.34 -31.20 -7.85
N GLU A 30 -8.53 -30.07 -7.18
CA GLU A 30 -8.77 -28.75 -7.76
C GLU A 30 -7.51 -28.08 -8.34
N TYR A 31 -6.32 -28.60 -8.06
CA TYR A 31 -5.08 -28.07 -8.61
C TYR A 31 -5.06 -28.21 -10.14
N THR A 32 -4.50 -27.20 -10.81
CA THR A 32 -4.06 -27.33 -12.19
C THR A 32 -2.84 -28.27 -12.26
N LEU A 33 -2.57 -28.84 -13.46
CA LEU A 33 -1.36 -29.64 -13.63
C LEU A 33 -0.09 -28.81 -13.39
N LEU A 34 -0.12 -27.51 -13.67
CA LEU A 34 0.98 -26.58 -13.39
C LEU A 34 1.25 -26.52 -11.88
N GLN A 35 0.22 -26.31 -11.07
CA GLN A 35 0.35 -26.27 -9.60
C GLN A 35 0.80 -27.62 -9.03
N ALA A 36 0.33 -28.73 -9.60
CA ALA A 36 0.81 -30.06 -9.22
C ALA A 36 2.30 -30.25 -9.54
N CYS A 37 2.76 -29.80 -10.72
CA CYS A 37 4.18 -29.86 -11.09
C CYS A 37 5.04 -29.01 -10.15
N GLU A 38 4.60 -27.80 -9.80
CA GLU A 38 5.31 -26.92 -8.85
C GLU A 38 5.37 -27.51 -7.46
N ALA A 39 4.27 -28.14 -6.98
CA ALA A 39 4.25 -28.84 -5.68
C ALA A 39 5.25 -30.01 -5.66
N ALA A 40 5.55 -30.63 -6.80
CA ALA A 40 6.61 -31.64 -6.93
C ALA A 40 8.02 -31.04 -6.99
N GLY A 41 8.15 -29.70 -7.14
CA GLY A 41 9.40 -28.98 -7.31
C GLY A 41 9.87 -28.89 -8.77
N ALA A 42 8.98 -29.12 -9.75
CA ALA A 42 9.27 -28.94 -11.16
C ALA A 42 8.91 -27.51 -11.61
N GLU A 43 9.86 -26.80 -12.19
CA GLU A 43 9.66 -25.48 -12.75
C GLU A 43 8.96 -25.59 -14.12
N ILE A 44 7.88 -24.83 -14.30
CA ILE A 44 7.10 -24.78 -15.54
C ILE A 44 7.15 -23.36 -16.13
N PRO A 45 7.73 -23.20 -17.34
CA PRO A 45 7.78 -21.90 -18.02
C PRO A 45 6.38 -21.45 -18.43
N ARG A 46 6.11 -20.15 -18.32
CA ARG A 46 4.79 -19.55 -18.58
C ARG A 46 4.88 -18.06 -18.91
N PHE A 47 3.94 -17.54 -19.69
CA PHE A 47 3.77 -16.10 -19.94
C PHE A 47 2.37 -15.62 -19.60
N CYS A 48 1.32 -16.29 -20.09
CA CYS A 48 -0.05 -15.80 -19.88
C CYS A 48 -0.61 -16.13 -18.50
N PHE A 49 -0.19 -17.23 -17.87
CA PHE A 49 -0.66 -17.64 -16.55
C PHE A 49 -0.08 -16.73 -15.48
N HIS A 50 -0.92 -16.39 -14.52
CA HIS A 50 -0.59 -15.66 -13.31
C HIS A 50 -1.51 -16.13 -12.17
N GLU A 51 -0.98 -16.35 -10.96
CA GLU A 51 -1.70 -16.97 -9.84
C GLU A 51 -2.95 -16.19 -9.43
N ARG A 52 -2.95 -14.88 -9.66
CA ARG A 52 -4.02 -13.97 -9.21
C ARG A 52 -4.95 -13.52 -10.34
N LEU A 53 -4.78 -14.05 -11.53
CA LEU A 53 -5.61 -13.74 -12.68
C LEU A 53 -6.27 -15.00 -13.23
N SER A 54 -7.39 -14.83 -13.91
CA SER A 54 -8.07 -15.94 -14.59
C SER A 54 -7.15 -16.61 -15.64
N ILE A 55 -7.41 -17.86 -15.94
CA ILE A 55 -6.61 -18.65 -16.86
C ILE A 55 -6.91 -18.24 -18.30
N ALA A 56 -5.91 -17.72 -19.02
CA ALA A 56 -6.03 -17.41 -20.45
C ALA A 56 -5.69 -18.60 -21.36
N GLY A 57 -4.67 -19.40 -20.99
CA GLY A 57 -4.26 -20.59 -21.73
C GLY A 57 -3.78 -20.36 -23.16
N ASN A 58 -3.39 -19.13 -23.53
CA ASN A 58 -3.12 -18.71 -24.92
C ASN A 58 -1.64 -18.77 -25.33
N CYS A 59 -0.67 -18.58 -24.42
CA CYS A 59 0.76 -18.59 -24.78
C CYS A 59 1.33 -19.98 -25.06
N ARG A 60 0.76 -21.04 -24.49
CA ARG A 60 1.18 -22.45 -24.66
C ARG A 60 2.60 -22.78 -24.17
N MET A 61 3.30 -21.88 -23.49
CA MET A 61 4.65 -22.15 -22.99
C MET A 61 4.67 -23.22 -21.88
N CYS A 62 3.58 -23.36 -21.14
CA CYS A 62 3.43 -24.31 -20.04
C CYS A 62 3.13 -25.77 -20.46
N LEU A 63 3.36 -26.13 -21.72
CA LEU A 63 3.09 -27.49 -22.21
C LEU A 63 3.89 -28.53 -21.46
N ILE A 64 3.20 -29.62 -21.04
CA ILE A 64 3.78 -30.84 -20.44
C ILE A 64 3.23 -32.08 -21.17
N GLU A 65 3.90 -33.22 -20.97
CA GLU A 65 3.40 -34.51 -21.43
C GLU A 65 2.62 -35.18 -20.31
N VAL A 66 1.42 -35.68 -20.64
CA VAL A 66 0.63 -36.58 -19.80
C VAL A 66 0.67 -37.96 -20.45
N VAL A 67 1.28 -38.93 -19.76
CA VAL A 67 1.45 -40.27 -20.31
C VAL A 67 0.10 -40.89 -20.66
N GLY A 68 -0.02 -41.40 -21.90
CA GLY A 68 -1.26 -41.92 -22.43
C GLY A 68 -2.12 -40.88 -23.18
N ILE A 69 -1.72 -39.63 -23.22
CA ILE A 69 -2.32 -38.59 -24.07
C ILE A 69 -1.33 -38.24 -25.20
N PRO A 70 -1.72 -38.36 -26.49
CA PRO A 70 -0.77 -38.26 -27.61
C PRO A 70 -0.24 -36.86 -27.88
N LYS A 71 -0.85 -35.82 -27.32
CA LYS A 71 -0.46 -34.41 -27.53
C LYS A 71 -0.06 -33.73 -26.20
N PRO A 72 0.94 -32.83 -26.24
CA PRO A 72 1.27 -32.04 -25.07
C PRO A 72 0.07 -31.27 -24.52
N GLN A 73 -0.07 -31.15 -23.22
CA GLN A 73 -1.19 -30.48 -22.53
C GLN A 73 -0.76 -29.14 -21.94
N ALA A 74 -1.64 -28.14 -22.01
CA ALA A 74 -1.42 -26.86 -21.36
C ALA A 74 -1.65 -27.00 -19.84
N SER A 75 -0.58 -27.16 -19.08
CA SER A 75 -0.64 -27.45 -17.64
C SER A 75 -1.38 -26.38 -16.82
N CYS A 76 -1.36 -25.12 -17.25
CA CYS A 76 -2.08 -24.04 -16.58
C CYS A 76 -3.61 -24.10 -16.71
N ALA A 77 -4.12 -24.79 -17.76
CA ALA A 77 -5.54 -24.79 -18.11
C ALA A 77 -6.23 -26.15 -17.88
N MET A 78 -5.49 -27.19 -17.53
CA MET A 78 -6.03 -28.52 -17.25
C MET A 78 -5.92 -28.81 -15.74
N GLY A 79 -7.03 -29.21 -15.12
CA GLY A 79 -7.07 -29.63 -13.73
C GLY A 79 -6.63 -31.08 -13.52
N VAL A 80 -6.10 -31.40 -12.36
CA VAL A 80 -5.78 -32.78 -11.96
C VAL A 80 -7.02 -33.68 -12.02
N LYS A 81 -8.18 -33.18 -11.57
CA LYS A 81 -9.47 -33.88 -11.62
C LYS A 81 -9.98 -34.17 -13.04
N ASP A 82 -9.52 -33.41 -14.04
CA ASP A 82 -9.97 -33.53 -15.44
C ASP A 82 -9.17 -34.61 -16.20
N LEU A 83 -8.15 -35.19 -15.56
CA LEU A 83 -7.38 -36.28 -16.16
C LEU A 83 -8.21 -37.57 -16.19
N PRO A 84 -8.34 -38.23 -17.36
CA PRO A 84 -9.00 -39.53 -17.43
C PRO A 84 -8.25 -40.54 -16.57
N PRO A 85 -8.91 -41.38 -15.75
CA PRO A 85 -8.24 -42.39 -14.95
C PRO A 85 -7.48 -43.38 -15.83
N ASN A 86 -6.37 -43.92 -15.29
CA ASN A 86 -5.69 -45.05 -15.97
C ASN A 86 -6.56 -46.30 -15.78
N LYS A 87 -6.54 -47.17 -16.81
CA LYS A 87 -7.38 -48.39 -16.83
C LYS A 87 -7.08 -49.35 -15.69
N ASP A 88 -5.85 -49.31 -15.17
CA ASP A 88 -5.35 -50.12 -14.08
C ASP A 88 -5.45 -49.45 -12.70
N GLY A 89 -6.02 -48.21 -12.64
CA GLY A 89 -6.14 -47.42 -11.43
C GLY A 89 -4.83 -46.78 -10.94
N SER A 90 -3.73 -46.91 -11.72
CA SER A 90 -2.43 -46.28 -11.37
C SER A 90 -2.51 -44.73 -11.45
N PRO A 91 -1.66 -44.01 -10.66
CA PRO A 91 -1.56 -42.56 -10.76
C PRO A 91 -1.17 -42.08 -12.15
N LYS A 92 -1.62 -40.88 -12.55
CA LYS A 92 -1.20 -40.24 -13.80
C LYS A 92 0.25 -39.79 -13.71
N ILE A 93 0.97 -40.02 -14.81
CA ILE A 93 2.37 -39.63 -14.96
C ILE A 93 2.44 -38.37 -15.80
N LEU A 94 3.08 -37.35 -15.23
CA LEU A 94 3.32 -36.04 -15.83
C LEU A 94 4.82 -35.90 -16.07
N ASN A 95 5.22 -35.71 -17.32
CA ASN A 95 6.62 -35.50 -17.68
C ASN A 95 6.82 -34.02 -18.09
N THR A 96 7.70 -33.32 -17.42
CA THR A 96 7.99 -31.90 -17.69
C THR A 96 9.25 -31.71 -18.53
N LYS A 97 10.05 -32.77 -18.75
CA LYS A 97 11.38 -32.72 -19.42
C LYS A 97 11.53 -33.73 -20.54
N SER A 98 10.45 -34.38 -21.02
CA SER A 98 10.53 -35.32 -22.09
C SER A 98 10.94 -34.67 -23.43
N ALA A 99 11.42 -35.45 -24.38
CA ALA A 99 11.78 -34.99 -25.73
C ALA A 99 10.59 -34.29 -26.44
N MET A 100 9.36 -34.79 -26.21
CA MET A 100 8.13 -34.17 -26.72
C MET A 100 7.93 -32.76 -26.12
N VAL A 101 8.09 -32.61 -24.80
CA VAL A 101 7.94 -31.32 -24.12
C VAL A 101 9.00 -30.34 -24.59
N LYS A 102 10.27 -30.77 -24.63
CA LYS A 102 11.37 -29.95 -25.13
C LYS A 102 11.07 -29.37 -26.48
N LYS A 103 10.76 -30.26 -27.48
CA LYS A 103 10.44 -29.84 -28.86
C LYS A 103 9.20 -28.92 -28.92
N ALA A 104 8.19 -29.18 -28.08
CA ALA A 104 7.00 -28.32 -28.03
C ALA A 104 7.31 -26.92 -27.55
N ARG A 105 8.12 -26.78 -26.48
CA ARG A 105 8.53 -25.47 -25.92
C ARG A 105 9.45 -24.71 -26.87
N GLU A 106 10.41 -25.39 -27.51
CA GLU A 106 11.24 -24.81 -28.58
C GLU A 106 10.38 -24.19 -29.68
N GLY A 107 9.38 -24.93 -30.17
CA GLY A 107 8.47 -24.43 -31.22
C GLY A 107 7.59 -23.28 -30.76
N VAL A 108 7.11 -23.30 -29.53
CA VAL A 108 6.36 -22.18 -28.92
C VAL A 108 7.24 -20.94 -28.78
N MET A 109 8.47 -21.10 -28.29
CA MET A 109 9.41 -20.01 -28.16
C MET A 109 9.75 -19.39 -29.52
N GLU A 110 10.04 -20.19 -30.52
CA GLU A 110 10.26 -19.72 -31.90
C GLU A 110 9.06 -18.91 -32.39
N PHE A 111 7.84 -19.40 -32.17
CA PHE A 111 6.60 -18.71 -32.57
C PHE A 111 6.43 -17.35 -31.84
N LEU A 112 6.74 -17.26 -30.57
CA LEU A 112 6.68 -15.99 -29.80
C LEU A 112 7.73 -14.99 -30.28
N LEU A 113 8.84 -15.45 -30.83
CA LEU A 113 9.95 -14.60 -31.26
C LEU A 113 9.83 -14.13 -32.72
N ILE A 114 8.99 -14.76 -33.58
CA ILE A 114 8.91 -14.41 -35.01
C ILE A 114 8.64 -12.92 -35.23
N ASN A 115 7.71 -12.32 -34.50
CA ASN A 115 7.35 -10.91 -34.61
C ASN A 115 7.98 -10.04 -33.51
N HIS A 116 8.71 -10.64 -32.56
CA HIS A 116 9.34 -9.87 -31.49
C HIS A 116 10.55 -9.08 -32.05
N PRO A 117 10.63 -7.74 -31.83
CA PRO A 117 11.71 -6.91 -32.37
C PRO A 117 13.06 -7.20 -31.69
N LEU A 118 14.16 -6.93 -32.36
CA LEU A 118 15.51 -7.06 -31.82
C LEU A 118 15.91 -5.83 -30.95
N ASP A 119 15.07 -5.45 -30.04
CA ASP A 119 15.14 -4.20 -29.26
C ASP A 119 15.82 -4.35 -27.89
N CYS A 120 16.32 -5.52 -27.51
CA CYS A 120 16.86 -5.74 -26.16
C CYS A 120 17.85 -4.66 -25.70
N PRO A 121 18.78 -4.13 -26.53
CA PRO A 121 19.69 -3.07 -26.11
C PRO A 121 19.01 -1.75 -25.75
N ILE A 122 17.86 -1.44 -26.33
CA ILE A 122 17.09 -0.21 -26.09
C ILE A 122 15.80 -0.45 -25.31
N CYS A 123 15.53 -1.68 -24.88
CA CYS A 123 14.33 -2.05 -24.16
C CYS A 123 14.53 -1.87 -22.66
N ASP A 124 13.61 -1.13 -21.99
CA ASP A 124 13.67 -0.91 -20.53
C ASP A 124 13.50 -2.21 -19.72
N GLN A 125 12.94 -3.27 -20.31
CA GLN A 125 12.82 -4.59 -19.68
C GLN A 125 14.11 -5.43 -19.80
N GLY A 126 15.11 -4.99 -20.56
CA GLY A 126 16.35 -5.74 -20.79
C GLY A 126 17.10 -6.06 -19.49
N GLY A 127 17.36 -7.33 -19.21
CA GLY A 127 18.00 -7.85 -18.00
C GLY A 127 17.04 -8.26 -16.87
N GLU A 128 15.73 -8.04 -17.04
CA GLU A 128 14.66 -8.52 -16.15
C GLU A 128 13.42 -8.94 -16.97
N CYS A 129 13.63 -9.56 -18.14
CA CYS A 129 12.61 -9.89 -19.11
C CYS A 129 12.36 -11.39 -19.14
N ASP A 130 11.13 -11.83 -18.81
CA ASP A 130 10.76 -13.25 -18.82
C ASP A 130 10.99 -13.88 -20.19
N LEU A 131 10.75 -13.12 -21.28
CA LEU A 131 10.97 -13.63 -22.63
C LEU A 131 12.45 -13.89 -22.93
N GLN A 132 13.37 -13.01 -22.48
CA GLN A 132 14.81 -13.25 -22.62
C GLN A 132 15.24 -14.51 -21.85
N ASP A 133 14.84 -14.61 -20.58
CA ASP A 133 15.25 -15.70 -19.71
C ASP A 133 14.71 -17.04 -20.21
N GLN A 134 13.43 -17.09 -20.63
CA GLN A 134 12.83 -18.30 -21.16
C GLN A 134 13.32 -18.62 -22.57
N ALA A 135 13.69 -17.64 -23.40
CA ALA A 135 14.30 -17.89 -24.71
C ALA A 135 15.67 -18.57 -24.55
N MET A 136 16.46 -18.12 -23.57
CA MET A 136 17.76 -18.76 -23.28
C MET A 136 17.61 -20.16 -22.67
N ALA A 137 16.61 -20.37 -21.80
CA ALA A 137 16.43 -21.65 -21.11
C ALA A 137 15.77 -22.73 -21.98
N TYR A 138 14.86 -22.35 -22.87
CA TYR A 138 13.97 -23.27 -23.61
C TYR A 138 13.94 -23.04 -25.12
N GLY A 139 14.58 -22.02 -25.65
CA GLY A 139 14.64 -21.72 -27.06
C GLY A 139 15.74 -22.48 -27.81
N VAL A 140 15.86 -22.20 -29.07
CA VAL A 140 16.98 -22.63 -29.96
C VAL A 140 17.78 -21.41 -30.42
N ASP A 141 18.97 -21.65 -30.92
CA ASP A 141 19.92 -20.60 -31.32
C ASP A 141 19.68 -20.03 -32.71
N ASP A 142 18.78 -20.63 -33.52
CA ASP A 142 18.41 -20.15 -34.87
C ASP A 142 16.88 -20.12 -35.03
N GLY A 143 16.42 -19.28 -35.97
CA GLY A 143 15.02 -19.16 -36.37
C GLY A 143 14.83 -19.44 -37.86
N ARG A 144 13.69 -20.07 -38.20
CA ARG A 144 13.31 -20.39 -39.57
C ARG A 144 12.53 -19.28 -40.28
N TYR A 145 12.08 -18.26 -39.52
CA TYR A 145 11.29 -17.14 -40.04
C TYR A 145 12.20 -16.15 -40.78
N ARG A 146 11.84 -15.84 -42.02
CA ARG A 146 12.62 -14.99 -42.94
C ARG A 146 11.82 -13.79 -43.46
N GLU A 147 10.57 -13.63 -43.03
CA GLU A 147 9.70 -12.53 -43.39
C GLU A 147 9.95 -11.30 -42.54
N ASN A 148 9.38 -10.16 -42.89
CA ASN A 148 9.44 -8.94 -42.10
C ASN A 148 8.66 -9.13 -40.81
N LYS A 149 9.24 -8.65 -39.70
CA LYS A 149 8.55 -8.61 -38.41
C LYS A 149 7.45 -7.56 -38.44
N ARG A 150 6.36 -7.85 -37.72
CA ARG A 150 5.27 -6.90 -37.51
C ARG A 150 5.78 -5.61 -36.87
N ALA A 151 5.29 -4.47 -37.35
CA ALA A 151 5.44 -3.18 -36.72
C ALA A 151 4.07 -2.65 -36.25
N VAL A 152 3.97 -2.19 -35.02
CA VAL A 152 2.76 -1.67 -34.39
C VAL A 152 3.04 -0.29 -33.87
N GLU A 153 2.14 0.66 -34.11
CA GLU A 153 2.24 2.01 -33.59
C GLU A 153 2.07 2.04 -32.05
N ASP A 154 2.87 2.86 -31.39
CA ASP A 154 2.76 3.04 -29.97
C ASP A 154 1.47 3.78 -29.60
N LYS A 155 0.85 3.40 -28.48
CA LYS A 155 -0.44 3.96 -28.03
C LYS A 155 -0.25 4.86 -26.83
N TYR A 156 -0.98 5.94 -26.77
CA TYR A 156 -1.07 6.74 -25.53
C TYR A 156 -2.07 6.10 -24.57
N ILE A 157 -1.62 5.79 -23.34
CA ILE A 157 -2.46 5.23 -22.27
C ILE A 157 -2.29 5.96 -20.94
N GLY A 158 -1.70 7.14 -20.97
CA GLY A 158 -1.52 8.00 -19.79
C GLY A 158 -0.06 8.36 -19.50
N PRO A 159 0.17 9.07 -18.38
CA PRO A 159 1.52 9.56 -18.00
C PRO A 159 2.41 8.50 -17.35
N LEU A 160 1.84 7.41 -16.81
CA LEU A 160 2.57 6.46 -15.97
C LEU A 160 3.15 5.27 -16.75
N VAL A 161 2.45 4.83 -17.80
CA VAL A 161 2.83 3.63 -18.56
C VAL A 161 3.23 4.01 -19.98
N LYS A 162 4.43 3.60 -20.36
CA LYS A 162 4.95 3.71 -21.72
C LYS A 162 4.60 2.44 -22.48
N THR A 163 4.13 2.60 -23.70
CA THR A 163 3.80 1.51 -24.60
C THR A 163 4.82 1.36 -25.72
N ILE A 164 5.21 0.13 -26.04
CA ILE A 164 5.91 -0.24 -27.27
C ILE A 164 5.26 -1.56 -27.71
N MET A 165 4.12 -1.45 -28.43
CA MET A 165 3.24 -2.59 -28.69
C MET A 165 3.83 -3.58 -29.68
N THR A 166 4.82 -3.20 -30.47
CA THR A 166 5.61 -4.14 -31.30
C THR A 166 6.24 -5.26 -30.45
N ARG A 167 6.56 -5.00 -29.17
CA ARG A 167 7.13 -5.99 -28.24
C ARG A 167 6.09 -6.90 -27.58
N CYS A 168 4.80 -6.63 -27.77
CA CYS A 168 3.72 -7.36 -27.12
C CYS A 168 3.64 -8.81 -27.63
N ILE A 169 3.53 -9.79 -26.70
CA ILE A 169 3.35 -11.22 -26.98
C ILE A 169 1.90 -11.69 -26.76
N HIS A 170 0.96 -10.78 -26.66
CA HIS A 170 -0.49 -11.01 -26.52
C HIS A 170 -0.89 -11.94 -25.37
N CYS A 171 -0.17 -11.90 -24.25
CA CYS A 171 -0.45 -12.74 -23.09
C CYS A 171 -1.72 -12.34 -22.34
N THR A 172 -2.28 -11.16 -22.59
CA THR A 172 -3.50 -10.59 -22.00
C THR A 172 -3.48 -10.37 -20.47
N ARG A 173 -2.33 -10.47 -19.80
CA ARG A 173 -2.23 -10.22 -18.35
C ARG A 173 -2.71 -8.82 -17.98
N CYS A 174 -2.35 -7.79 -18.75
CA CYS A 174 -2.75 -6.40 -18.51
C CYS A 174 -4.27 -6.20 -18.61
N ILE A 175 -4.93 -6.77 -19.63
CA ILE A 175 -6.40 -6.70 -19.77
C ILE A 175 -7.09 -7.37 -18.59
N ARG A 176 -6.66 -8.57 -18.22
CA ARG A 176 -7.23 -9.30 -17.10
C ARG A 176 -7.03 -8.58 -15.78
N PHE A 177 -5.86 -7.97 -15.57
CA PHE A 177 -5.58 -7.17 -14.38
C PHE A 177 -6.53 -5.97 -14.26
N THR A 178 -6.65 -5.16 -15.32
CA THR A 178 -7.53 -3.98 -15.29
C THR A 178 -8.99 -4.37 -15.06
N THR A 179 -9.43 -5.51 -15.58
CA THR A 179 -10.80 -6.01 -15.44
C THR A 179 -11.03 -6.69 -14.09
N GLU A 180 -10.13 -7.58 -13.65
CA GLU A 180 -10.35 -8.46 -12.51
C GLU A 180 -9.89 -7.83 -11.20
N VAL A 181 -8.68 -7.27 -11.15
CA VAL A 181 -8.07 -6.73 -9.93
C VAL A 181 -8.41 -5.25 -9.74
N ALA A 182 -8.06 -4.42 -10.71
CA ALA A 182 -8.34 -2.98 -10.63
C ALA A 182 -9.84 -2.66 -10.74
N GLY A 183 -10.59 -3.46 -11.53
CA GLY A 183 -12.02 -3.28 -11.73
C GLY A 183 -12.40 -2.09 -12.59
N VAL A 184 -11.44 -1.58 -13.37
CA VAL A 184 -11.61 -0.49 -14.34
C VAL A 184 -11.17 -1.03 -15.71
N PRO A 185 -12.10 -1.57 -16.54
CA PRO A 185 -11.77 -2.32 -17.76
C PRO A 185 -11.43 -1.39 -18.92
N GLU A 186 -10.34 -0.65 -18.80
CA GLU A 186 -9.92 0.37 -19.79
C GLU A 186 -9.04 -0.23 -20.91
N LEU A 187 -8.36 -1.35 -20.65
CA LEU A 187 -7.58 -2.05 -21.68
C LEU A 187 -8.40 -3.12 -22.37
N GLY A 188 -8.29 -3.17 -23.67
CA GLY A 188 -8.91 -4.17 -24.53
C GLY A 188 -7.97 -4.68 -25.62
N ALA A 189 -8.43 -5.65 -26.38
CA ALA A 189 -7.75 -6.14 -27.57
C ALA A 189 -8.59 -5.86 -28.82
N ILE A 190 -7.98 -5.30 -29.84
CA ILE A 190 -8.57 -5.11 -31.17
C ILE A 190 -7.85 -5.99 -32.19
N GLY A 191 -8.49 -6.32 -33.30
CA GLY A 191 -7.93 -7.21 -34.29
C GLY A 191 -7.87 -8.68 -33.84
N ARG A 192 -7.17 -9.50 -34.62
CA ARG A 192 -6.96 -10.93 -34.34
C ARG A 192 -5.68 -11.44 -34.98
N GLY A 193 -5.16 -12.57 -34.48
CA GLY A 193 -3.92 -13.16 -34.98
C GLY A 193 -2.73 -12.25 -34.74
N GLU A 194 -1.89 -12.08 -35.76
CA GLU A 194 -0.73 -11.18 -35.66
C GLU A 194 -1.10 -9.69 -35.62
N ASP A 195 -2.28 -9.34 -36.16
CA ASP A 195 -2.81 -7.96 -36.15
C ASP A 195 -3.53 -7.60 -34.84
N MET A 196 -3.50 -8.46 -33.83
CA MET A 196 -4.07 -8.16 -32.53
C MET A 196 -3.22 -7.10 -31.80
N GLU A 197 -3.89 -6.04 -31.33
CA GLU A 197 -3.28 -4.97 -30.57
C GLU A 197 -3.97 -4.76 -29.24
N ILE A 198 -3.19 -4.44 -28.20
CA ILE A 198 -3.69 -4.05 -26.89
C ILE A 198 -3.71 -2.53 -26.83
N THR A 199 -4.88 -1.96 -26.52
CA THR A 199 -5.06 -0.51 -26.47
C THR A 199 -6.20 -0.13 -25.52
N THR A 200 -6.32 1.16 -25.23
CA THR A 200 -7.50 1.75 -24.60
C THR A 200 -8.49 2.22 -25.67
N TYR A 201 -9.75 2.46 -25.28
CA TYR A 201 -10.73 3.02 -26.19
C TYR A 201 -10.34 4.46 -26.57
N LEU A 202 -10.18 4.73 -27.88
CA LEU A 202 -9.77 6.04 -28.42
C LEU A 202 -8.52 6.64 -27.74
N GLU A 203 -7.58 5.80 -27.33
CA GLU A 203 -6.35 6.22 -26.63
C GLU A 203 -6.59 7.10 -25.39
N HIS A 204 -7.68 6.86 -24.66
CA HIS A 204 -7.90 7.49 -23.36
C HIS A 204 -6.84 7.03 -22.35
N ALA A 205 -6.43 7.97 -21.48
CA ALA A 205 -5.56 7.63 -20.38
C ALA A 205 -6.27 6.67 -19.41
N MET A 206 -5.55 5.68 -18.88
CA MET A 206 -6.04 4.85 -17.78
C MET A 206 -6.25 5.69 -16.52
N THR A 207 -7.31 5.39 -15.77
CA THR A 207 -7.75 6.18 -14.60
C THR A 207 -7.68 5.43 -13.27
N SER A 208 -7.38 4.12 -13.30
CA SER A 208 -7.27 3.33 -12.09
C SER A 208 -6.10 3.77 -11.23
N GLU A 209 -6.27 3.81 -9.92
CA GLU A 209 -5.24 4.08 -8.91
C GLU A 209 -4.18 2.98 -8.80
N LEU A 210 -4.40 1.86 -9.52
CA LEU A 210 -3.52 0.68 -9.57
C LEU A 210 -2.97 0.40 -10.95
N GLN A 211 -3.19 1.30 -11.94
CA GLN A 211 -2.89 1.05 -13.35
C GLN A 211 -1.45 0.61 -13.62
N SER A 212 -0.49 1.14 -12.86
CA SER A 212 0.93 0.88 -13.08
C SER A 212 1.39 -0.53 -12.71
N ASN A 213 0.55 -1.34 -12.04
CA ASN A 213 0.88 -2.76 -11.82
C ASN A 213 0.94 -3.56 -13.13
N VAL A 214 0.40 -3.05 -14.22
CA VAL A 214 0.57 -3.67 -15.55
C VAL A 214 2.03 -3.71 -16.01
N VAL A 215 2.89 -2.84 -15.46
CA VAL A 215 4.33 -2.82 -15.76
C VAL A 215 5.02 -4.07 -15.21
N ASP A 216 4.70 -4.47 -13.97
CA ASP A 216 5.28 -5.69 -13.37
C ASP A 216 4.67 -6.96 -13.97
N LEU A 217 3.38 -6.90 -14.34
CA LEU A 217 2.67 -8.03 -14.95
C LEU A 217 3.08 -8.32 -16.39
N CYS A 218 3.55 -7.30 -17.12
CA CYS A 218 3.95 -7.47 -18.50
C CYS A 218 5.26 -8.25 -18.57
N PRO A 219 5.26 -9.48 -19.15
CA PRO A 219 6.46 -10.33 -19.18
C PRO A 219 7.52 -9.85 -20.16
N VAL A 220 7.24 -8.76 -20.88
CA VAL A 220 8.11 -8.18 -21.92
C VAL A 220 8.11 -6.65 -21.83
N GLY A 221 8.98 -5.98 -22.57
CA GLY A 221 9.07 -4.52 -22.58
C GLY A 221 8.00 -3.80 -23.42
N ALA A 222 6.78 -4.38 -23.52
CA ALA A 222 5.66 -3.74 -24.20
C ALA A 222 4.98 -2.67 -23.35
N LEU A 223 4.87 -2.89 -22.03
CA LEU A 223 4.39 -1.95 -21.04
C LEU A 223 5.49 -1.73 -20.01
N THR A 224 6.01 -0.51 -19.91
CA THR A 224 7.09 -0.15 -19.00
C THR A 224 6.75 1.15 -18.27
N SER A 225 7.45 1.44 -17.17
CA SER A 225 7.26 2.68 -16.45
C SER A 225 7.75 3.86 -17.28
N LYS A 226 6.84 4.78 -17.67
CA LYS A 226 7.18 5.98 -18.44
C LYS A 226 8.11 6.93 -17.68
N PRO A 227 7.89 7.20 -16.36
CA PRO A 227 8.79 8.05 -15.58
C PRO A 227 10.19 7.47 -15.37
N TYR A 228 10.33 6.15 -15.46
CA TYR A 228 11.62 5.45 -15.30
C TYR A 228 12.30 5.14 -16.65
N ALA A 229 11.68 5.48 -17.77
CA ALA A 229 12.18 5.10 -19.11
C ALA A 229 13.64 5.52 -19.32
N PHE A 230 14.49 4.56 -19.72
CA PHE A 230 15.92 4.71 -20.01
C PHE A 230 16.78 5.22 -18.85
N ALA A 231 16.30 5.12 -17.58
CA ALA A 231 17.02 5.68 -16.44
C ALA A 231 18.20 4.80 -15.98
N ALA A 232 18.02 3.49 -15.85
CA ALA A 232 19.05 2.56 -15.41
C ALA A 232 18.74 1.11 -15.81
N ARG A 233 19.77 0.26 -15.76
CA ARG A 233 19.64 -1.19 -15.93
C ARG A 233 19.48 -1.89 -14.58
N PRO A 234 18.81 -3.06 -14.51
CA PRO A 234 18.54 -3.75 -13.24
C PRO A 234 19.78 -4.12 -12.43
N TRP A 235 20.90 -4.41 -13.12
CA TRP A 235 22.16 -4.79 -12.48
C TRP A 235 22.95 -3.60 -11.92
N GLU A 236 22.58 -2.35 -12.28
CA GLU A 236 23.18 -1.14 -11.73
C GLU A 236 22.59 -0.72 -10.39
N LEU A 237 21.51 -1.38 -9.98
CA LEU A 237 20.66 -0.95 -8.87
C LEU A 237 20.94 -1.72 -7.58
N ASN A 238 21.07 -0.97 -6.49
CA ASN A 238 21.01 -1.51 -5.14
C ASN A 238 19.55 -1.67 -4.71
N LYS A 239 19.19 -2.84 -4.18
CA LYS A 239 17.83 -3.24 -3.85
C LYS A 239 17.63 -3.25 -2.33
N THR A 240 16.79 -2.38 -1.79
CA THR A 240 16.52 -2.28 -0.35
C THR A 240 15.04 -2.61 -0.07
N GLN A 241 14.80 -3.54 0.84
CA GLN A 241 13.44 -3.83 1.30
C GLN A 241 12.94 -2.71 2.22
N SER A 242 11.70 -2.26 2.01
CA SER A 242 11.09 -1.21 2.80
C SER A 242 9.57 -1.38 2.86
N VAL A 243 8.90 -0.36 3.36
CA VAL A 243 7.45 -0.28 3.54
C VAL A 243 6.94 1.00 2.91
N ASP A 244 5.79 0.93 2.27
CA ASP A 244 5.06 2.08 1.75
C ASP A 244 4.46 2.93 2.88
N VAL A 245 4.52 4.24 2.71
CA VAL A 245 3.98 5.24 3.65
C VAL A 245 3.00 6.22 2.98
N MET A 246 2.64 5.95 1.74
CA MET A 246 1.70 6.81 1.00
C MET A 246 0.25 6.64 1.47
N ASP A 247 -0.04 5.55 2.16
CA ASP A 247 -1.27 5.29 2.90
C ASP A 247 -0.97 4.42 4.14
N ALA A 248 -2.00 4.03 4.88
CA ALA A 248 -1.85 3.25 6.11
C ALA A 248 -1.91 1.71 5.90
N VAL A 249 -2.00 1.23 4.67
CA VAL A 249 -1.96 -0.22 4.38
C VAL A 249 -0.59 -0.80 4.72
N GLY A 250 0.48 -0.02 4.49
CA GLY A 250 1.84 -0.45 4.74
C GLY A 250 2.28 -1.54 3.76
N SER A 251 2.03 -1.35 2.47
CA SER A 251 2.41 -2.29 1.41
C SER A 251 3.91 -2.59 1.45
N ALA A 252 4.27 -3.85 1.29
CA ALA A 252 5.67 -4.27 1.23
C ALA A 252 6.27 -3.81 -0.11
N ILE A 253 7.35 -3.04 -0.06
CA ILE A 253 8.01 -2.48 -1.24
C ILE A 253 9.51 -2.79 -1.27
N ARG A 254 10.07 -2.65 -2.46
CA ARG A 254 11.50 -2.61 -2.71
C ARG A 254 11.86 -1.26 -3.31
N ILE A 255 12.82 -0.59 -2.73
CA ILE A 255 13.38 0.67 -3.22
C ILE A 255 14.68 0.34 -3.95
N ASP A 256 14.73 0.66 -5.23
CA ASP A 256 15.90 0.48 -6.07
C ASP A 256 16.63 1.81 -6.21
N THR A 257 17.93 1.84 -5.86
CA THR A 257 18.77 3.04 -5.86
C THR A 257 19.99 2.88 -6.76
N ARG A 258 20.47 3.98 -7.34
CA ARG A 258 21.78 4.08 -7.99
C ARG A 258 22.57 5.21 -7.34
N GLY A 259 23.66 4.85 -6.68
CA GLY A 259 24.41 5.79 -5.85
C GLY A 259 23.56 6.32 -4.70
N ARG A 260 23.26 7.61 -4.69
CA ARG A 260 22.46 8.28 -3.64
C ARG A 260 21.00 8.51 -4.05
N GLU A 261 20.65 8.22 -5.29
CA GLU A 261 19.32 8.49 -5.82
C GLU A 261 18.39 7.29 -5.76
N VAL A 262 17.15 7.53 -5.36
CA VAL A 262 16.04 6.58 -5.57
C VAL A 262 15.67 6.62 -7.04
N MET A 263 15.74 5.46 -7.69
CA MET A 263 15.45 5.31 -9.12
C MET A 263 14.03 4.85 -9.38
N ARG A 264 13.57 3.84 -8.64
CA ARG A 264 12.21 3.29 -8.75
C ARG A 264 11.79 2.58 -7.46
N ILE A 265 10.47 2.39 -7.33
CA ILE A 265 9.86 1.62 -6.25
C ILE A 265 9.03 0.51 -6.87
N LEU A 266 9.22 -0.71 -6.39
CA LEU A 266 8.55 -1.92 -6.86
C LEU A 266 7.86 -2.65 -5.70
N PRO A 267 6.78 -3.42 -5.96
CA PRO A 267 6.15 -4.23 -4.93
C PRO A 267 7.04 -5.40 -4.50
N ARG A 268 6.81 -5.86 -3.28
CA ARG A 268 7.23 -7.20 -2.80
C ARG A 268 6.00 -7.98 -2.41
N VAL A 269 6.03 -9.27 -2.64
CA VAL A 269 4.95 -10.17 -2.23
C VAL A 269 4.78 -10.16 -0.71
N ASN A 270 3.56 -9.90 -0.26
CA ASN A 270 3.11 -10.06 1.11
C ASN A 270 1.63 -10.44 1.11
N GLU A 271 1.35 -11.74 1.27
CA GLU A 271 0.00 -12.31 1.17
C GLU A 271 -1.00 -11.68 2.15
N ASP A 272 -0.53 -11.29 3.33
CA ASP A 272 -1.38 -10.74 4.37
C ASP A 272 -1.77 -9.28 4.08
N VAL A 273 -0.91 -8.50 3.43
CA VAL A 273 -1.07 -7.04 3.30
C VAL A 273 -1.47 -6.65 1.89
N ASN A 274 -0.52 -6.66 0.97
CA ASN A 274 -0.68 -6.13 -0.39
C ASN A 274 -0.68 -7.19 -1.50
N GLU A 275 -0.59 -8.47 -1.14
CA GLU A 275 -0.34 -9.53 -2.12
C GLU A 275 0.92 -9.19 -2.93
N GLU A 276 0.78 -8.68 -4.15
CA GLU A 276 1.90 -8.22 -4.99
C GLU A 276 1.59 -6.87 -5.67
N TRP A 277 0.58 -6.14 -5.17
CA TRP A 277 0.11 -4.89 -5.74
C TRP A 277 0.61 -3.69 -4.94
N ILE A 278 0.88 -2.58 -5.62
CA ILE A 278 1.09 -1.26 -4.99
C ILE A 278 0.30 -0.19 -5.71
N SER A 279 0.02 0.91 -5.04
CA SER A 279 -0.67 2.03 -5.63
C SER A 279 0.25 2.82 -6.58
N ASP A 280 -0.35 3.56 -7.50
CA ASP A 280 0.41 4.38 -8.46
C ASP A 280 1.23 5.47 -7.75
N LYS A 281 0.68 6.09 -6.70
CA LYS A 281 1.43 7.06 -5.90
C LYS A 281 2.62 6.42 -5.19
N THR A 282 2.48 5.20 -4.65
CA THR A 282 3.58 4.44 -4.06
C THR A 282 4.71 4.24 -5.06
N ARG A 283 4.37 3.85 -6.30
CA ARG A 283 5.34 3.55 -7.36
C ARG A 283 6.02 4.78 -7.93
N HIS A 284 5.29 5.86 -8.16
CA HIS A 284 5.73 6.96 -9.02
C HIS A 284 6.02 8.27 -8.28
N VAL A 285 5.95 8.31 -6.96
CA VAL A 285 6.27 9.50 -6.16
C VAL A 285 7.77 9.86 -6.15
N VAL A 286 8.59 9.12 -6.89
CA VAL A 286 10.07 9.21 -6.86
C VAL A 286 10.59 10.60 -7.25
N ASP A 287 9.96 11.29 -8.19
CA ASP A 287 10.33 12.66 -8.57
C ASP A 287 10.07 13.64 -7.42
N GLY A 288 9.00 13.44 -6.64
CA GLY A 288 8.72 14.21 -5.43
C GLY A 288 9.80 14.09 -4.34
N LEU A 289 10.54 12.97 -4.31
CA LEU A 289 11.69 12.81 -3.42
C LEU A 289 12.92 13.67 -3.81
N ARG A 290 12.91 14.29 -4.99
CA ARG A 290 14.01 15.11 -5.52
C ARG A 290 13.68 16.60 -5.55
N THR A 291 12.41 16.96 -5.55
CA THR A 291 11.93 18.34 -5.71
C THR A 291 11.53 18.95 -4.36
N GLN A 292 11.66 20.27 -4.24
CA GLN A 292 11.29 21.04 -3.05
C GLN A 292 11.91 20.54 -1.73
N ARG A 293 13.06 19.90 -1.78
CA ARG A 293 13.72 19.30 -0.61
C ARG A 293 14.39 20.38 0.26
N LEU A 294 14.20 20.21 1.56
CA LEU A 294 14.92 20.99 2.58
C LEU A 294 16.30 20.33 2.82
N ASP A 295 17.36 21.07 2.64
CA ASP A 295 18.74 20.58 2.65
C ASP A 295 19.61 21.20 3.74
N GLN A 296 19.19 22.31 4.36
CA GLN A 296 19.89 23.01 5.44
C GLN A 296 18.90 23.69 6.39
N PRO A 297 19.32 24.05 7.61
CA PRO A 297 18.44 24.77 8.54
C PRO A 297 18.18 26.21 8.07
N TYR A 298 16.96 26.71 8.39
CA TYR A 298 16.57 28.09 8.12
C TYR A 298 15.97 28.75 9.37
N VAL A 299 16.20 30.04 9.51
CA VAL A 299 15.57 30.90 10.52
C VAL A 299 14.86 32.06 9.83
N ARG A 300 13.68 32.42 10.29
CA ARG A 300 12.91 33.55 9.76
C ARG A 300 13.40 34.86 10.38
N VAL A 301 14.01 35.71 9.55
CA VAL A 301 14.50 37.05 9.92
C VAL A 301 13.76 38.08 9.07
N ALA A 302 13.13 39.05 9.71
CA ALA A 302 12.33 40.10 9.02
C ALA A 302 11.32 39.54 8.01
N GLY A 303 10.66 38.43 8.36
CA GLY A 303 9.63 37.77 7.53
C GLY A 303 10.16 36.82 6.44
N ARG A 304 11.48 36.73 6.25
CA ARG A 304 12.11 35.89 5.23
C ARG A 304 12.93 34.75 5.87
N LEU A 305 12.80 33.55 5.35
CA LEU A 305 13.63 32.41 5.73
C LEU A 305 15.05 32.60 5.20
N GLN A 306 16.04 32.52 6.08
CA GLN A 306 17.47 32.64 5.76
C GLN A 306 18.18 31.37 6.19
N PRO A 307 19.10 30.83 5.36
CA PRO A 307 19.89 29.68 5.73
C PRO A 307 20.84 30.02 6.86
N VAL A 308 20.95 29.12 7.85
CA VAL A 308 21.82 29.29 9.03
C VAL A 308 22.47 27.95 9.41
N PRO A 309 23.62 27.96 10.11
CA PRO A 309 24.19 26.74 10.67
C PRO A 309 23.25 26.12 11.73
N TRP A 310 23.32 24.81 11.93
CA TRP A 310 22.58 24.06 12.94
C TRP A 310 22.64 24.70 14.35
N LYS A 311 23.84 25.16 14.75
CA LYS A 311 24.06 25.77 16.06
C LYS A 311 23.21 27.03 16.27
N GLU A 312 23.05 27.85 15.23
CA GLU A 312 22.25 29.07 15.28
C GLU A 312 20.77 28.77 15.32
N ALA A 313 20.31 27.84 14.47
CA ALA A 313 18.92 27.38 14.52
C ALA A 313 18.54 26.82 15.89
N PHE A 314 19.39 25.97 16.48
CA PHE A 314 19.16 25.42 17.82
C PHE A 314 19.18 26.48 18.91
N ALA A 315 20.09 27.48 18.85
CA ALA A 315 20.14 28.57 19.80
C ALA A 315 18.87 29.44 19.77
N THR A 316 18.35 29.69 18.55
CA THR A 316 17.10 30.44 18.35
C THR A 316 15.92 29.71 18.98
N ILE A 317 15.79 28.40 18.74
CA ILE A 317 14.74 27.57 19.35
C ILE A 317 14.90 27.57 20.89
N ALA A 318 16.11 27.34 21.37
CA ALA A 318 16.37 27.27 22.83
C ALA A 318 16.02 28.57 23.56
N SER A 319 16.28 29.73 22.94
CA SER A 319 15.90 31.03 23.48
C SER A 319 14.37 31.13 23.67
N LYS A 320 13.59 30.73 22.69
CA LYS A 320 12.11 30.78 22.72
C LYS A 320 11.53 29.80 23.71
N VAL A 321 12.03 28.56 23.71
CA VAL A 321 11.55 27.50 24.63
C VAL A 321 11.82 27.87 26.09
N ARG A 322 13.02 28.44 26.41
CA ARG A 322 13.34 28.86 27.78
C ARG A 322 12.49 30.04 28.28
N ALA A 323 11.99 30.87 27.35
CA ALA A 323 11.08 31.98 27.69
C ALA A 323 9.64 31.54 27.89
N SER A 324 9.32 30.27 27.57
CA SER A 324 7.96 29.72 27.59
C SER A 324 7.78 28.71 28.72
N SER A 325 6.56 28.57 29.23
CA SER A 325 6.23 27.50 30.19
C SER A 325 5.87 26.21 29.39
N GLY A 326 6.10 25.02 29.98
CA GLY A 326 5.75 23.76 29.36
C GLY A 326 4.27 23.65 28.95
N LYS A 327 3.36 24.30 29.65
CA LYS A 327 1.93 24.36 29.33
C LYS A 327 1.63 25.10 28.01
N ARG A 328 2.53 25.97 27.57
CA ARG A 328 2.40 26.78 26.37
C ARG A 328 3.34 26.31 25.23
N ILE A 329 3.88 25.10 25.37
CA ILE A 329 4.65 24.40 24.35
C ILE A 329 3.81 23.22 23.86
N GLY A 330 3.74 23.02 22.56
CA GLY A 330 3.01 21.90 21.95
C GLY A 330 3.83 21.20 20.86
N ALA A 331 3.44 19.99 20.50
CA ALA A 331 4.02 19.25 19.40
C ALA A 331 2.96 18.46 18.61
N LEU A 332 3.01 18.55 17.29
CA LEU A 332 2.19 17.76 16.37
C LEU A 332 3.09 16.86 15.53
N ALA A 333 2.64 15.63 15.28
CA ALA A 333 3.27 14.71 14.35
C ALA A 333 2.41 14.54 13.09
N GLY A 334 3.03 14.60 11.93
CA GLY A 334 2.38 14.51 10.62
C GLY A 334 2.33 13.09 10.07
N GLN A 335 1.74 12.97 8.88
CA GLN A 335 1.33 11.71 8.25
C GLN A 335 2.46 10.71 7.98
N LEU A 336 3.70 11.21 7.80
CA LEU A 336 4.86 10.42 7.41
C LEU A 336 5.86 10.19 8.55
N ALA A 337 5.51 10.64 9.77
CA ALA A 337 6.37 10.48 10.93
C ALA A 337 6.45 9.01 11.37
N GLY A 338 7.66 8.55 11.66
CA GLY A 338 7.88 7.19 12.16
C GLY A 338 7.84 7.11 13.69
N VAL A 339 7.75 5.88 14.18
CA VAL A 339 7.53 5.63 15.61
C VAL A 339 8.70 6.12 16.47
N GLU A 340 9.96 5.88 16.05
CA GLU A 340 11.16 6.27 16.82
C GLU A 340 11.28 7.80 16.97
N GLU A 341 10.98 8.54 15.92
CA GLU A 341 11.06 10.00 15.96
C GLU A 341 9.92 10.61 16.77
N MET A 342 8.70 10.06 16.68
CA MET A 342 7.58 10.44 17.54
C MET A 342 7.86 10.11 19.02
N PHE A 343 8.46 8.97 19.30
CA PHE A 343 8.86 8.58 20.67
C PHE A 343 9.94 9.51 21.23
N ALA A 344 10.91 9.92 20.42
CA ALA A 344 11.93 10.91 20.81
C ALA A 344 11.31 12.29 21.09
N LEU A 345 10.38 12.75 20.23
CA LEU A 345 9.66 14.00 20.43
C LEU A 345 8.78 13.97 21.68
N LYS A 346 8.02 12.89 21.90
CA LYS A 346 7.23 12.67 23.13
C LYS A 346 8.10 12.76 24.36
N SER A 347 9.28 12.10 24.33
CA SER A 347 10.23 12.12 25.44
C SER A 347 10.80 13.54 25.70
N LEU A 348 11.03 14.32 24.65
CA LEU A 348 11.48 15.71 24.77
C LEU A 348 10.38 16.59 25.36
N MET A 349 9.13 16.46 24.88
CA MET A 349 8.00 17.22 25.39
C MET A 349 7.74 16.94 26.90
N ALA A 350 7.82 15.68 27.31
CA ALA A 350 7.70 15.29 28.69
C ALA A 350 8.79 15.98 29.60
N LYS A 351 10.05 16.03 29.14
CA LYS A 351 11.14 16.72 29.82
C LYS A 351 10.95 18.24 29.87
N LEU A 352 10.30 18.85 28.89
CA LEU A 352 9.92 20.25 28.85
C LEU A 352 8.68 20.55 29.73
N GLY A 353 8.06 19.52 30.29
CA GLY A 353 6.84 19.65 31.11
C GLY A 353 5.58 19.91 30.30
N SER A 354 5.59 19.57 29.00
CA SER A 354 4.43 19.69 28.12
C SER A 354 3.68 18.37 28.01
N LYS A 355 2.33 18.45 28.07
CA LYS A 355 1.38 17.38 27.78
C LYS A 355 0.67 17.58 26.46
N ASN A 356 0.99 18.65 25.72
CA ASN A 356 0.35 19.06 24.49
C ASN A 356 1.03 18.37 23.30
N ILE A 357 0.69 17.12 23.08
CA ILE A 357 1.19 16.31 21.96
C ILE A 357 0.01 15.64 21.26
N ASP A 358 -0.03 15.64 19.93
CA ASP A 358 -1.06 14.94 19.16
C ASP A 358 -0.58 14.61 17.74
N ALA A 359 -1.10 13.51 17.18
CA ALA A 359 -0.90 13.13 15.80
C ALA A 359 -2.24 13.01 15.04
N ARG A 360 -3.35 13.27 15.71
CA ARG A 360 -4.70 13.11 15.15
C ARG A 360 -5.15 14.38 14.45
N TYR A 361 -6.01 14.23 13.47
CA TYR A 361 -6.74 15.37 12.91
C TYR A 361 -7.67 16.01 13.95
N PRO A 362 -7.96 17.32 13.83
CA PRO A 362 -8.95 18.00 14.65
C PRO A 362 -10.29 17.24 14.64
N GLY A 363 -10.85 16.99 15.83
CA GLY A 363 -12.13 16.29 16.00
C GLY A 363 -12.06 14.79 16.09
N SER A 364 -10.91 14.15 15.78
CA SER A 364 -10.77 12.69 15.88
C SER A 364 -10.97 12.18 17.31
N PRO A 365 -11.88 11.22 17.56
CA PRO A 365 -12.15 10.65 18.87
C PRO A 365 -11.20 9.53 19.28
N LEU A 366 -10.33 9.07 18.36
CA LEU A 366 -9.44 7.94 18.61
C LEU A 366 -8.48 8.24 19.77
N HIS A 367 -8.37 7.31 20.70
CA HIS A 367 -7.52 7.53 21.88
C HIS A 367 -7.14 6.20 22.53
N THR A 368 -5.91 6.09 23.01
CA THR A 368 -5.35 4.90 23.68
C THR A 368 -6.11 4.47 24.94
N LYS A 369 -6.81 5.39 25.64
CA LYS A 369 -7.62 5.08 26.83
C LYS A 369 -8.74 4.08 26.59
N PHE A 370 -9.17 3.89 25.35
CA PHE A 370 -10.20 2.91 25.01
C PHE A 370 -9.63 1.52 24.70
N GLY A 371 -8.31 1.38 24.67
CA GLY A 371 -7.60 0.15 24.33
C GLY A 371 -7.30 0.03 22.83
N ARG A 372 -6.43 -0.92 22.50
CA ARG A 372 -5.82 -1.02 21.17
C ARG A 372 -6.82 -1.42 20.09
N ALA A 373 -7.78 -2.30 20.38
CA ALA A 373 -8.80 -2.68 19.41
C ALA A 373 -9.71 -1.51 18.99
N SER A 374 -9.76 -0.42 19.75
CA SER A 374 -10.59 0.74 19.43
C SER A 374 -10.11 1.56 18.23
N TYR A 375 -8.89 1.31 17.73
CA TYR A 375 -8.30 2.08 16.63
C TYR A 375 -7.59 1.23 15.57
N LEU A 376 -7.68 -0.10 15.61
CA LEU A 376 -7.07 -0.98 14.63
C LEU A 376 -8.06 -1.54 13.61
N PHE A 377 -7.53 -2.05 12.51
CA PHE A 377 -8.21 -2.92 11.57
C PHE A 377 -8.14 -4.36 12.12
N ASN A 378 -9.05 -4.67 13.04
CA ASN A 378 -8.93 -5.83 13.95
C ASN A 378 -9.04 -7.20 13.28
N SER A 379 -9.77 -7.31 12.15
CA SER A 379 -9.88 -8.57 11.42
C SER A 379 -8.60 -8.97 10.70
N ALA A 380 -7.57 -8.15 10.72
CA ALA A 380 -6.47 -8.07 9.80
C ALA A 380 -6.93 -7.80 8.34
N ILE A 381 -6.02 -7.31 7.49
CA ILE A 381 -6.33 -7.04 6.08
C ILE A 381 -6.71 -8.36 5.37
N ALA A 382 -6.00 -9.44 5.67
CA ALA A 382 -6.31 -10.78 5.14
C ALA A 382 -7.71 -11.28 5.52
N GLY A 383 -8.26 -10.85 6.66
CA GLY A 383 -9.61 -11.22 7.09
C GLY A 383 -10.74 -10.75 6.15
N ILE A 384 -10.46 -9.79 5.26
CA ILE A 384 -11.39 -9.38 4.20
C ILE A 384 -11.77 -10.58 3.32
N ASP A 385 -10.84 -11.49 3.07
CA ASP A 385 -11.06 -12.67 2.23
C ASP A 385 -12.10 -13.64 2.81
N ASP A 386 -12.37 -13.57 4.11
CA ASP A 386 -13.30 -14.42 4.84
C ASP A 386 -14.67 -13.76 5.12
N ALA A 387 -14.77 -12.43 4.99
CA ALA A 387 -15.98 -11.68 5.33
C ALA A 387 -17.19 -12.10 4.46
N ASP A 388 -18.37 -12.27 5.06
CA ASP A 388 -19.64 -12.56 4.36
C ASP A 388 -20.57 -11.35 4.27
N ALA A 389 -20.26 -10.27 5.01
CA ALA A 389 -20.86 -8.95 4.86
C ALA A 389 -19.84 -7.87 5.20
N ILE A 390 -19.77 -6.80 4.40
CA ILE A 390 -18.88 -5.66 4.61
C ILE A 390 -19.70 -4.38 4.59
N MET A 391 -19.60 -3.56 5.63
CA MET A 391 -20.20 -2.24 5.68
C MET A 391 -19.10 -1.18 5.72
N LEU A 392 -19.04 -0.34 4.68
CA LEU A 392 -18.17 0.81 4.60
C LEU A 392 -18.87 2.02 5.21
N ILE A 393 -18.23 2.67 6.19
CA ILE A 393 -18.82 3.77 6.97
C ILE A 393 -17.90 5.00 6.85
N GLY A 394 -18.35 6.02 6.11
CA GLY A 394 -17.60 7.25 5.89
C GLY A 394 -16.20 6.99 5.30
N SER A 395 -16.09 6.02 4.40
CA SER A 395 -14.86 5.62 3.75
C SER A 395 -15.06 5.43 2.25
N ASN A 396 -14.06 5.85 1.49
CA ASN A 396 -13.87 5.47 0.10
C ASN A 396 -12.53 4.72 -0.02
N PRO A 397 -12.51 3.41 0.20
CA PRO A 397 -11.27 2.63 0.21
C PRO A 397 -10.53 2.68 -1.13
N ARG A 398 -11.19 2.96 -2.26
CA ARG A 398 -10.53 3.16 -3.55
C ARG A 398 -9.52 4.32 -3.50
N ARG A 399 -9.85 5.42 -2.77
CA ARG A 399 -8.98 6.59 -2.61
C ARG A 399 -8.11 6.53 -1.36
N GLU A 400 -8.61 5.94 -0.29
CA GLU A 400 -7.93 5.90 1.02
C GLU A 400 -6.89 4.77 1.10
N ALA A 401 -7.17 3.63 0.45
CA ALA A 401 -6.38 2.40 0.54
C ALA A 401 -6.61 1.52 -0.71
N ALA A 402 -6.12 1.96 -1.87
CA ALA A 402 -6.44 1.37 -3.17
C ALA A 402 -6.15 -0.15 -3.24
N VAL A 403 -5.08 -0.61 -2.63
CA VAL A 403 -4.72 -2.04 -2.58
C VAL A 403 -5.70 -2.84 -1.73
N LEU A 404 -6.14 -2.28 -0.59
CA LEU A 404 -7.18 -2.89 0.24
C LEU A 404 -8.52 -2.94 -0.50
N ASN A 405 -8.86 -1.89 -1.28
CA ASN A 405 -10.05 -1.88 -2.13
C ASN A 405 -10.02 -3.01 -3.18
N ALA A 406 -8.88 -3.28 -3.80
CA ALA A 406 -8.72 -4.41 -4.71
C ALA A 406 -8.96 -5.76 -4.01
N ARG A 407 -8.57 -5.89 -2.73
CA ARG A 407 -8.85 -7.10 -1.92
C ARG A 407 -10.34 -7.24 -1.62
N ILE A 408 -11.07 -6.15 -1.31
CA ILE A 408 -12.53 -6.17 -1.18
C ILE A 408 -13.18 -6.60 -2.49
N ARG A 409 -12.71 -6.07 -3.63
CA ARG A 409 -13.17 -6.48 -4.95
C ARG A 409 -12.91 -7.97 -5.20
N LYS A 410 -11.73 -8.48 -4.91
CA LYS A 410 -11.39 -9.91 -4.99
C LYS A 410 -12.37 -10.76 -4.17
N ARG A 411 -12.70 -10.32 -2.94
CA ARG A 411 -13.69 -10.99 -2.09
C ARG A 411 -15.10 -10.96 -2.72
N TYR A 412 -15.49 -9.82 -3.30
CA TYR A 412 -16.77 -9.69 -4.02
C TYR A 412 -16.87 -10.65 -5.19
N LEU A 413 -15.83 -10.78 -6.01
CA LEU A 413 -15.80 -11.66 -7.18
C LEU A 413 -15.91 -13.15 -6.83
N LYS A 414 -15.50 -13.56 -5.64
CA LYS A 414 -15.72 -14.93 -5.12
C LYS A 414 -17.21 -15.23 -4.81
N GLY A 415 -18.08 -14.22 -4.81
CA GLY A 415 -19.50 -14.35 -4.51
C GLY A 415 -19.82 -14.49 -3.02
N ASN A 416 -21.12 -14.54 -2.71
CA ASN A 416 -21.65 -14.74 -1.35
C ASN A 416 -21.14 -13.72 -0.31
N VAL A 417 -20.97 -12.46 -0.71
CA VAL A 417 -20.70 -11.34 0.20
C VAL A 417 -21.66 -10.20 -0.08
N LEU A 418 -22.18 -9.58 0.98
CA LEU A 418 -22.97 -8.36 0.90
C LEU A 418 -22.06 -7.16 1.20
N ILE A 419 -22.07 -6.15 0.33
CA ILE A 419 -21.36 -4.91 0.57
C ILE A 419 -22.37 -3.78 0.69
N GLY A 420 -22.31 -3.02 1.79
CA GLY A 420 -23.13 -1.85 2.05
C GLY A 420 -22.29 -0.60 2.27
N VAL A 421 -22.80 0.57 1.88
CA VAL A 421 -22.13 1.85 2.05
C VAL A 421 -23.03 2.81 2.83
N VAL A 422 -22.48 3.37 3.91
CA VAL A 422 -23.02 4.50 4.67
C VAL A 422 -22.07 5.68 4.49
N GLY A 423 -22.48 6.65 3.71
CA GLY A 423 -21.65 7.81 3.36
C GLY A 423 -21.99 8.34 1.96
N GLU A 424 -21.06 9.04 1.33
CA GLU A 424 -21.24 9.49 -0.04
C GLU A 424 -21.18 8.33 -1.04
N LYS A 425 -21.92 8.46 -2.15
CA LYS A 425 -21.85 7.50 -3.25
C LYS A 425 -20.52 7.67 -3.97
N ALA A 426 -19.85 6.55 -4.25
CA ALA A 426 -18.60 6.54 -4.98
C ALA A 426 -18.52 5.33 -5.92
N ASP A 427 -17.74 5.44 -6.99
CA ASP A 427 -17.33 4.27 -7.76
C ASP A 427 -16.21 3.53 -7.00
N LEU A 428 -16.55 2.36 -6.47
CA LEU A 428 -15.63 1.49 -5.72
C LEU A 428 -15.06 0.34 -6.58
N SER A 429 -15.36 0.35 -7.88
CA SER A 429 -15.01 -0.71 -8.83
C SER A 429 -15.73 -2.06 -8.60
N TYR A 430 -16.72 -2.11 -7.71
CA TYR A 430 -17.62 -3.24 -7.47
C TYR A 430 -19.00 -2.74 -7.05
N PRO A 431 -20.08 -3.51 -7.32
CA PRO A 431 -21.44 -3.19 -6.87
C PRO A 431 -21.57 -3.23 -5.35
N TYR A 432 -22.40 -2.36 -4.82
CA TYR A 432 -22.74 -2.30 -3.39
C TYR A 432 -24.18 -1.82 -3.17
N ASN A 433 -24.72 -2.08 -2.00
CA ASN A 433 -25.99 -1.55 -1.54
C ASN A 433 -25.76 -0.19 -0.88
N TYR A 434 -26.33 0.86 -1.43
CA TYR A 434 -26.31 2.17 -0.80
C TYR A 434 -27.32 2.22 0.33
N LEU A 435 -26.86 2.42 1.57
CA LEU A 435 -27.69 2.34 2.77
C LEU A 435 -28.17 3.71 3.24
N GLY A 436 -27.38 4.77 3.03
CA GLY A 436 -27.69 6.14 3.41
C GLY A 436 -26.46 7.02 3.51
N ALA A 437 -26.66 8.33 3.62
CA ALA A 437 -25.56 9.30 3.57
C ALA A 437 -24.95 9.63 4.94
N GLY A 438 -25.72 9.59 5.99
CA GLY A 438 -25.37 10.14 7.29
C GLY A 438 -25.42 9.15 8.45
N PRO A 439 -25.03 9.61 9.65
CA PRO A 439 -24.97 8.79 10.86
C PRO A 439 -26.31 8.18 11.28
N GLU A 440 -27.43 8.82 10.92
CA GLU A 440 -28.78 8.32 11.21
C GLU A 440 -29.05 6.94 10.61
N THR A 441 -28.36 6.58 9.52
CA THR A 441 -28.42 5.25 8.93
C THR A 441 -27.90 4.19 9.90
N LEU A 442 -26.85 4.48 10.67
CA LEU A 442 -26.32 3.56 11.68
C LEU A 442 -27.30 3.35 12.84
N ALA A 443 -28.06 4.37 13.21
CA ALA A 443 -29.10 4.27 14.25
C ALA A 443 -30.18 3.23 13.88
N GLN A 444 -30.55 3.15 12.60
CA GLN A 444 -31.52 2.17 12.11
C GLN A 444 -31.06 0.72 12.33
N PHE A 445 -29.75 0.46 12.18
CA PHE A 445 -29.17 -0.86 12.47
C PHE A 445 -29.09 -1.20 13.96
N VAL A 446 -29.09 -0.20 14.84
CA VAL A 446 -29.21 -0.41 16.28
C VAL A 446 -30.63 -0.84 16.66
N GLU A 447 -31.64 -0.22 16.02
CA GLU A 447 -33.06 -0.46 16.30
C GLU A 447 -33.62 -1.72 15.59
N HIS A 448 -33.17 -1.93 14.33
CA HIS A 448 -33.70 -2.99 13.46
C HIS A 448 -32.55 -3.76 12.81
N ALA A 449 -31.88 -4.61 13.59
CA ALA A 449 -30.78 -5.43 13.09
C ALA A 449 -31.29 -6.51 12.12
N PRO A 450 -30.78 -6.61 10.89
CA PRO A 450 -31.05 -7.72 9.99
C PRO A 450 -30.48 -9.04 10.54
N ALA A 451 -30.78 -10.15 9.85
CA ALA A 451 -30.28 -11.47 10.24
C ALA A 451 -28.74 -11.45 10.34
N GLN A 452 -28.22 -12.01 11.43
CA GLN A 452 -26.79 -12.06 11.70
C GLN A 452 -26.04 -12.87 10.64
N LYS A 453 -24.86 -12.39 10.30
CA LYS A 453 -23.90 -13.04 9.40
C LYS A 453 -22.85 -13.80 10.20
N GLU A 454 -22.13 -14.71 9.53
CA GLU A 454 -21.08 -15.48 10.20
C GLU A 454 -19.83 -14.64 10.46
N LYS A 455 -19.42 -13.83 9.47
CA LYS A 455 -18.22 -12.98 9.54
C LYS A 455 -18.54 -11.55 9.05
N PRO A 456 -19.46 -10.83 9.72
CA PRO A 456 -19.76 -9.45 9.34
C PRO A 456 -18.59 -8.53 9.68
N MET A 457 -18.36 -7.52 8.83
CA MET A 457 -17.25 -6.58 8.93
C MET A 457 -17.73 -5.15 8.77
N PHE A 458 -17.31 -4.27 9.67
CA PHE A 458 -17.38 -2.82 9.50
C PHE A 458 -15.98 -2.30 9.12
N ILE A 459 -15.92 -1.38 8.17
CA ILE A 459 -14.73 -0.62 7.82
C ILE A 459 -15.09 0.86 7.98
N ILE A 460 -14.59 1.47 9.05
CA ILE A 460 -14.89 2.84 9.46
C ILE A 460 -13.72 3.71 9.02
N GLY A 461 -13.94 4.60 8.05
CA GLY A 461 -12.93 5.52 7.54
C GLY A 461 -12.77 6.77 8.41
N GLN A 462 -11.66 7.48 8.20
CA GLN A 462 -11.38 8.74 8.89
C GLN A 462 -12.42 9.83 8.58
N GLY A 463 -13.13 9.72 7.45
CA GLY A 463 -14.24 10.62 7.11
C GLY A 463 -15.46 10.53 8.03
N ALA A 464 -15.61 9.41 8.75
CA ALA A 464 -16.62 9.28 9.82
C ALA A 464 -16.12 9.81 11.16
N LEU A 465 -14.80 9.93 11.35
CA LEU A 465 -14.16 10.19 12.65
C LEU A 465 -13.60 11.62 12.79
N ASN A 466 -13.00 12.18 11.72
CA ASN A 466 -12.39 13.50 11.74
C ASN A 466 -13.45 14.61 11.56
N ARG A 467 -14.40 14.64 12.50
CA ARG A 467 -15.59 15.52 12.50
C ARG A 467 -15.85 16.01 13.92
N PRO A 468 -16.52 17.15 14.11
CA PRO A 468 -16.91 17.61 15.44
C PRO A 468 -17.78 16.62 16.22
N ASP A 469 -18.58 15.81 15.52
CA ASP A 469 -19.44 14.76 16.07
C ASP A 469 -18.83 13.35 15.96
N GLY A 470 -17.56 13.21 15.59
CA GLY A 470 -16.89 11.93 15.37
C GLY A 470 -16.99 10.95 16.55
N ALA A 471 -16.98 11.44 17.79
CA ALA A 471 -17.18 10.62 18.98
C ALA A 471 -18.57 9.98 19.03
N ALA A 472 -19.62 10.73 18.67
CA ALA A 472 -20.99 10.22 18.61
C ALA A 472 -21.17 9.21 17.47
N VAL A 473 -20.57 9.47 16.31
CA VAL A 473 -20.57 8.53 15.16
C VAL A 473 -19.86 7.23 15.52
N LEU A 474 -18.68 7.30 16.15
CA LEU A 474 -17.95 6.11 16.60
C LEU A 474 -18.74 5.28 17.63
N ALA A 475 -19.40 5.97 18.59
CA ALA A 475 -20.26 5.30 19.56
C ALA A 475 -21.42 4.58 18.90
N MET A 476 -22.05 5.20 17.90
CA MET A 476 -23.15 4.63 17.17
C MET A 476 -22.71 3.42 16.33
N ALA A 477 -21.56 3.53 15.66
CA ALA A 477 -20.97 2.41 14.93
C ALA A 477 -20.67 1.22 15.87
N ALA A 478 -20.14 1.48 17.08
CA ALA A 478 -19.88 0.43 18.07
C ALA A 478 -21.19 -0.23 18.57
N LYS A 479 -22.26 0.55 18.77
CA LYS A 479 -23.59 0.01 19.13
C LYS A 479 -24.18 -0.83 18.00
N ALA A 480 -24.13 -0.35 16.77
CA ALA A 480 -24.57 -1.10 15.58
C ALA A 480 -23.78 -2.40 15.40
N ALA A 481 -22.46 -2.34 15.64
CA ALA A 481 -21.60 -3.52 15.59
C ALA A 481 -22.00 -4.58 16.62
N ALA A 482 -22.37 -4.17 17.83
CA ALA A 482 -22.87 -5.09 18.85
C ALA A 482 -24.21 -5.72 18.44
N SER A 483 -25.15 -4.93 17.91
CA SER A 483 -26.47 -5.44 17.45
C SER A 483 -26.35 -6.45 16.30
N LEU A 484 -25.37 -6.24 15.39
CA LEU A 484 -25.16 -7.08 14.22
C LEU A 484 -24.18 -8.25 14.45
N GLY A 485 -23.63 -8.40 15.66
CA GLY A 485 -22.66 -9.45 15.97
C GLY A 485 -21.35 -9.33 15.20
N VAL A 486 -20.90 -8.08 14.94
CA VAL A 486 -19.65 -7.78 14.23
C VAL A 486 -18.43 -8.18 15.06
N VAL A 487 -18.57 -8.14 16.39
CA VAL A 487 -17.57 -8.60 17.35
C VAL A 487 -18.12 -9.78 18.13
N LYS A 488 -17.45 -10.91 18.03
CA LYS A 488 -17.84 -12.16 18.71
C LYS A 488 -16.63 -13.09 18.87
N ASP A 489 -16.80 -14.20 19.58
CA ASP A 489 -15.74 -15.18 19.77
C ASP A 489 -15.14 -15.65 18.45
N GLY A 490 -13.85 -15.55 18.31
CA GLY A 490 -13.09 -15.94 17.11
C GLY A 490 -13.21 -14.96 15.92
N TRP A 491 -13.96 -13.85 16.06
CA TRP A 491 -14.07 -12.85 15.01
C TRP A 491 -14.24 -11.42 15.55
N ASN A 492 -13.32 -10.53 15.20
CA ASN A 492 -13.46 -9.10 15.42
C ASN A 492 -13.51 -8.36 14.09
N GLY A 493 -14.70 -8.11 13.58
CA GLY A 493 -14.94 -7.40 12.31
C GLY A 493 -15.06 -5.87 12.47
N PHE A 494 -14.81 -5.29 13.64
CA PHE A 494 -14.83 -3.86 13.85
C PHE A 494 -13.48 -3.26 13.46
N ASN A 495 -13.40 -2.59 12.31
CA ASN A 495 -12.16 -2.12 11.73
C ASN A 495 -12.16 -0.60 11.55
N ILE A 496 -11.09 0.02 12.00
CA ILE A 496 -10.77 1.43 11.69
C ILE A 496 -9.78 1.44 10.52
N LEU A 497 -10.16 2.08 9.42
CA LEU A 497 -9.26 2.32 8.31
C LEU A 497 -8.59 3.68 8.48
N HIS A 498 -7.29 3.64 8.66
CA HIS A 498 -6.47 4.85 8.67
C HIS A 498 -6.07 5.23 7.25
N SER A 499 -5.87 6.52 7.00
CA SER A 499 -5.35 7.06 5.75
C SER A 499 -3.86 7.44 5.83
N GLU A 500 -3.34 7.64 7.04
CA GLU A 500 -1.95 8.06 7.28
C GLU A 500 -1.11 6.95 7.91
N ALA A 501 0.11 6.76 7.42
CA ALA A 501 1.03 5.74 7.90
C ALA A 501 1.50 5.96 9.36
N ALA A 502 1.55 7.21 9.82
CA ALA A 502 2.02 7.56 11.16
C ALA A 502 1.01 7.26 12.28
N LEU A 503 -0.29 7.40 12.00
CA LEU A 503 -1.31 7.48 13.04
C LEU A 503 -1.46 6.21 13.89
N PRO A 504 -1.47 4.97 13.34
CA PRO A 504 -1.53 3.77 14.18
C PRO A 504 -0.33 3.66 15.14
N GLY A 505 0.87 3.99 14.65
CA GLY A 505 2.08 4.01 15.46
C GLY A 505 2.07 5.09 16.55
N ALA A 506 1.55 6.27 16.23
CA ALA A 506 1.38 7.35 17.19
C ALA A 506 0.42 6.94 18.32
N LEU A 507 -0.69 6.31 17.99
CA LEU A 507 -1.62 5.75 18.97
C LEU A 507 -0.96 4.66 19.82
N ASP A 508 -0.22 3.75 19.20
CA ASP A 508 0.47 2.66 19.91
C ASP A 508 1.47 3.16 20.96
N ILE A 509 2.18 4.26 20.69
CA ILE A 509 3.09 4.88 21.69
C ILE A 509 2.43 5.94 22.56
N GLY A 510 1.13 6.21 22.37
CA GLY A 510 0.41 7.22 23.11
C GLY A 510 0.89 8.65 22.80
N PHE A 511 1.15 8.98 21.54
CA PHE A 511 1.41 10.35 21.08
C PHE A 511 0.08 11.10 20.90
N VAL A 512 -0.65 11.22 22.00
CA VAL A 512 -1.94 11.89 22.12
C VAL A 512 -1.97 12.64 23.45
N PRO A 513 -2.79 13.71 23.62
CA PRO A 513 -2.79 14.48 24.84
C PRO A 513 -3.20 13.63 26.05
N GLU A 514 -2.43 13.73 27.13
CA GLU A 514 -2.80 13.22 28.43
C GLU A 514 -3.80 14.17 29.13
N GLU A 515 -4.35 13.75 30.28
CA GLU A 515 -5.27 14.58 31.04
C GLU A 515 -4.66 15.96 31.35
N GLY A 516 -5.39 17.01 30.95
CA GLY A 516 -4.94 18.40 31.05
C GLY A 516 -4.03 18.87 29.90
N GLY A 517 -3.76 18.03 28.92
CA GLY A 517 -3.10 18.40 27.64
C GLY A 517 -4.08 18.90 26.60
N MET A 518 -3.59 19.66 25.63
CA MET A 518 -4.35 20.16 24.48
C MET A 518 -4.27 19.16 23.32
N ASP A 519 -5.40 18.91 22.67
CA ASP A 519 -5.47 18.19 21.39
C ASP A 519 -5.11 19.13 20.21
N THR A 520 -5.03 18.57 19.02
CA THR A 520 -4.69 19.30 17.79
C THR A 520 -5.59 20.52 17.60
N ALA A 521 -6.90 20.39 17.81
CA ALA A 521 -7.85 21.49 17.64
C ALA A 521 -7.61 22.64 18.63
N ALA A 522 -7.27 22.31 19.87
CA ALA A 522 -6.95 23.30 20.89
C ALA A 522 -5.57 23.96 20.63
N MET A 523 -4.56 23.17 20.27
CA MET A 523 -3.21 23.69 19.96
C MET A 523 -3.19 24.64 18.77
N LEU A 524 -4.10 24.48 17.81
CA LEU A 524 -4.24 25.33 16.62
C LEU A 524 -5.09 26.59 16.88
N LYS A 525 -5.56 26.84 18.09
CA LYS A 525 -6.20 28.13 18.42
C LYS A 525 -5.15 29.22 18.63
N ALA A 526 -5.41 30.38 18.01
CA ALA A 526 -4.48 31.51 18.12
C ALA A 526 -4.26 31.95 19.56
N GLY A 527 -2.99 32.12 19.95
CA GLY A 527 -2.59 32.60 21.30
C GLY A 527 -2.54 31.54 22.39
N GLU A 528 -2.92 30.29 22.14
CA GLU A 528 -2.85 29.22 23.13
C GLU A 528 -1.41 28.75 23.41
N LEU A 529 -0.57 28.70 22.38
CA LEU A 529 0.82 28.27 22.47
C LEU A 529 1.81 29.40 22.18
N ASP A 530 2.94 29.39 22.90
CA ASP A 530 4.11 30.23 22.61
C ASP A 530 5.04 29.52 21.58
N VAL A 531 5.18 28.19 21.69
CA VAL A 531 6.04 27.38 20.82
C VAL A 531 5.28 26.14 20.37
N LEU A 532 5.30 25.89 19.06
CA LEU A 532 4.72 24.70 18.45
C LEU A 532 5.78 23.98 17.59
N PHE A 533 6.03 22.72 17.93
CA PHE A 533 6.85 21.81 17.13
C PHE A 533 5.98 21.06 16.13
N LEU A 534 6.36 21.09 14.86
CA LEU A 534 5.72 20.34 13.76
C LEU A 534 6.71 19.30 13.24
N LEU A 535 6.46 18.03 13.51
CA LEU A 535 7.25 16.92 12.98
C LEU A 535 6.60 16.43 11.68
N GLY A 536 6.99 17.00 10.54
CA GLY A 536 6.46 16.66 9.22
C GLY A 536 4.97 16.96 9.05
N VAL A 537 4.48 18.04 9.67
CA VAL A 537 3.04 18.42 9.62
C VAL A 537 2.83 19.46 8.54
N ASP A 538 2.09 19.10 7.50
CA ASP A 538 1.79 19.94 6.34
C ASP A 538 0.28 19.99 6.01
N GLU A 539 -0.55 19.24 6.72
CA GLU A 539 -1.96 19.01 6.39
C GLU A 539 -2.91 19.92 7.19
N VAL A 540 -2.39 20.69 8.13
CA VAL A 540 -3.19 21.60 8.99
C VAL A 540 -2.72 23.04 8.82
N GLU A 541 -3.66 23.98 8.88
CA GLU A 541 -3.34 25.40 8.93
C GLU A 541 -2.94 25.81 10.34
N VAL A 542 -1.70 26.26 10.48
CA VAL A 542 -1.17 26.78 11.76
C VAL A 542 -1.38 28.30 11.82
N PRO A 543 -2.15 28.81 12.81
CA PRO A 543 -2.45 30.23 12.91
C PRO A 543 -1.21 31.09 13.18
N ALA A 544 -1.31 32.38 12.90
CA ALA A 544 -0.28 33.34 13.26
C ALA A 544 -0.23 33.54 14.81
N GLY A 545 0.94 33.94 15.34
CA GLY A 545 1.13 34.39 16.72
C GLY A 545 2.06 33.53 17.57
N GLY A 546 2.12 32.22 17.39
CA GLY A 546 3.09 31.34 18.07
C GLY A 546 4.39 31.16 17.27
N PHE A 547 5.49 30.85 17.97
CA PHE A 547 6.76 30.50 17.35
C PHE A 547 6.72 29.03 16.89
N VAL A 548 6.94 28.80 15.59
CA VAL A 548 6.79 27.48 14.97
C VAL A 548 8.14 26.91 14.58
N VAL A 549 8.43 25.71 15.05
CA VAL A 549 9.60 24.89 14.67
C VAL A 549 9.12 23.77 13.77
N TYR A 550 9.54 23.76 12.51
CA TYR A 550 9.23 22.69 11.56
C TYR A 550 10.43 21.76 11.40
N ILE A 551 10.24 20.48 11.65
CA ILE A 551 11.18 19.40 11.35
C ILE A 551 10.55 18.61 10.21
N GLY A 552 11.12 18.67 9.02
CA GLY A 552 10.50 18.00 7.87
C GLY A 552 11.38 18.02 6.62
N THR A 553 10.85 17.51 5.52
CA THR A 553 11.62 17.13 4.34
C THR A 553 11.41 18.03 3.13
N HIS A 554 10.30 18.75 3.08
CA HIS A 554 9.88 19.52 1.90
C HIS A 554 9.47 20.95 2.24
N GLY A 555 9.67 21.85 1.30
CA GLY A 555 9.17 23.23 1.36
C GLY A 555 7.67 23.31 1.09
N ASP A 556 6.84 22.72 1.95
CA ASP A 556 5.39 22.74 1.89
C ASP A 556 4.79 23.62 3.00
N ARG A 557 3.52 23.47 3.32
CA ARG A 557 2.73 24.36 4.20
C ARG A 557 3.37 24.58 5.57
N GLY A 558 3.84 23.49 6.20
CA GLY A 558 4.51 23.57 7.50
C GLY A 558 5.79 24.41 7.45
N ALA A 559 6.63 24.19 6.43
CA ALA A 559 7.85 24.98 6.22
C ALA A 559 7.54 26.45 5.93
N HIS A 560 6.51 26.75 5.14
CA HIS A 560 6.09 28.12 4.85
C HIS A 560 5.64 28.89 6.10
N ARG A 561 5.02 28.20 7.07
CA ARG A 561 4.57 28.79 8.33
C ARG A 561 5.70 28.91 9.37
N ALA A 562 6.73 28.10 9.26
CA ALA A 562 7.77 27.98 10.28
C ALA A 562 8.58 29.24 10.51
N ASP A 563 8.98 29.48 11.74
CA ASP A 563 9.97 30.47 12.17
C ASP A 563 11.38 29.88 12.13
N VAL A 564 11.51 28.56 12.39
CA VAL A 564 12.74 27.78 12.21
C VAL A 564 12.42 26.50 11.50
N ILE A 565 13.21 26.17 10.48
CA ILE A 565 13.16 24.91 9.74
C ILE A 565 14.39 24.09 10.08
N LEU A 566 14.19 22.84 10.42
CA LEU A 566 15.23 21.83 10.62
C LEU A 566 15.01 20.72 9.57
N PRO A 567 15.95 20.53 8.62
CA PRO A 567 15.77 19.60 7.51
C PRO A 567 15.86 18.16 7.98
N GLY A 568 14.78 17.41 7.80
CA GLY A 568 14.62 16.01 8.16
C GLY A 568 14.87 15.05 6.99
N ALA A 569 14.83 13.75 7.27
CA ALA A 569 14.99 12.68 6.31
C ALA A 569 13.64 12.14 5.81
N ALA A 570 13.50 11.98 4.50
CA ALA A 570 12.33 11.29 3.90
C ALA A 570 12.37 9.78 4.19
N TYR A 571 11.23 9.09 4.00
CA TYR A 571 11.12 7.67 4.38
C TYR A 571 12.15 6.74 3.73
N PRO A 572 12.65 6.96 2.49
CA PRO A 572 13.72 6.13 1.94
C PRO A 572 15.12 6.44 2.50
N GLU A 573 15.24 7.55 3.23
CA GLU A 573 16.52 8.10 3.72
C GLU A 573 16.76 7.81 5.21
N LYS A 574 15.83 7.14 5.87
CA LYS A 574 15.90 6.79 7.30
C LYS A 574 15.52 5.34 7.56
N SER A 575 16.00 4.80 8.68
CA SER A 575 15.55 3.50 9.18
C SER A 575 14.59 3.73 10.33
N VAL A 576 13.32 3.36 10.14
CA VAL A 576 12.25 3.72 11.08
C VAL A 576 11.14 2.67 11.07
N THR A 577 10.46 2.50 12.20
CA THR A 577 9.29 1.63 12.34
C THR A 577 8.01 2.40 12.00
N TYR A 578 7.14 1.76 11.21
CA TYR A 578 5.74 2.14 11.02
C TYR A 578 4.83 1.05 11.56
N VAL A 579 3.63 1.42 11.95
CA VAL A 579 2.57 0.46 12.28
C VAL A 579 1.45 0.67 11.29
N ASN A 580 1.09 -0.37 10.55
CA ASN A 580 0.01 -0.25 9.56
C ASN A 580 -1.39 -0.28 10.22
N THR A 581 -2.44 -0.07 9.43
CA THR A 581 -3.83 0.01 9.92
C THR A 581 -4.26 -1.22 10.73
N GLU A 582 -3.71 -2.43 10.44
CA GLU A 582 -4.02 -3.68 11.19
C GLU A 582 -3.17 -3.86 12.46
N GLY A 583 -2.29 -2.91 12.78
CA GLY A 583 -1.43 -2.99 13.96
C GLY A 583 -0.18 -3.85 13.78
N ARG A 584 0.26 -4.08 12.56
CA ARG A 584 1.51 -4.76 12.20
C ARG A 584 2.66 -3.76 12.27
N ALA A 585 3.62 -3.99 13.16
CA ALA A 585 4.86 -3.23 13.19
C ALA A 585 5.74 -3.62 11.99
N GLN A 586 6.17 -2.65 11.19
CA GLN A 586 6.92 -2.85 9.97
C GLN A 586 8.17 -1.95 9.95
N MET A 587 9.29 -2.47 9.46
CA MET A 587 10.55 -1.75 9.38
C MET A 587 10.79 -1.19 7.98
N ALA A 588 10.84 0.13 7.86
CA ALA A 588 11.39 0.80 6.69
C ALA A 588 12.91 0.88 6.84
N SER A 589 13.63 0.32 5.87
CA SER A 589 15.09 0.35 5.85
C SER A 589 15.59 1.51 4.99
N ARG A 590 16.67 2.17 5.44
CA ARG A 590 17.29 3.24 4.70
C ARG A 590 17.89 2.74 3.39
N ALA A 591 17.43 3.27 2.26
CA ALA A 591 17.91 2.97 0.92
C ALA A 591 18.80 4.07 0.34
N ALA A 592 18.59 5.33 0.74
CA ALA A 592 19.30 6.51 0.27
C ALA A 592 19.80 7.37 1.44
N PHE A 593 20.41 8.49 1.14
CA PHE A 593 20.85 9.46 2.15
C PHE A 593 20.12 10.79 1.94
N PRO A 594 19.79 11.52 3.01
CA PRO A 594 19.16 12.82 2.88
C PRO A 594 20.08 13.84 2.19
N PRO A 595 19.51 14.87 1.55
CA PRO A 595 20.30 15.89 0.84
C PRO A 595 21.01 16.85 1.82
N GLY A 596 22.13 17.41 1.39
CA GLY A 596 22.84 18.47 2.10
C GLY A 596 23.14 18.13 3.56
N ASP A 597 22.75 19.05 4.44
CA ASP A 597 22.90 18.94 5.89
C ASP A 597 21.70 18.29 6.60
N ALA A 598 20.70 17.80 5.86
CA ALA A 598 19.54 17.12 6.45
C ALA A 598 19.98 15.85 7.23
N ARG A 599 19.23 15.54 8.30
CA ARG A 599 19.52 14.43 9.23
C ARG A 599 18.24 13.66 9.56
N GLU A 600 18.41 12.45 10.07
CA GLU A 600 17.27 11.68 10.63
C GLU A 600 16.63 12.43 11.80
N ASP A 601 15.31 12.49 11.85
CA ASP A 601 14.54 13.34 12.75
C ASP A 601 14.83 13.06 14.24
N TRP A 602 15.00 11.77 14.61
CA TRP A 602 15.38 11.40 15.97
C TRP A 602 16.74 11.99 16.39
N ALA A 603 17.70 12.07 15.47
CA ALA A 603 19.02 12.62 15.71
C ALA A 603 18.97 14.15 15.87
N ILE A 604 18.12 14.82 15.07
CA ILE A 604 17.83 16.25 15.20
C ILE A 604 17.28 16.54 16.62
N LEU A 605 16.27 15.78 17.05
CA LEU A 605 15.65 15.93 18.36
C LEU A 605 16.64 15.65 19.50
N ARG A 606 17.48 14.62 19.33
CA ARG A 606 18.54 14.31 20.30
C ARG A 606 19.55 15.46 20.41
N ALA A 607 20.01 16.01 19.29
CA ALA A 607 20.94 17.14 19.30
C ALA A 607 20.31 18.41 19.86
N LEU A 608 19.08 18.73 19.49
CA LEU A 608 18.34 19.90 20.01
C LEU A 608 18.11 19.81 21.51
N SER A 609 17.98 18.63 22.08
CA SER A 609 17.72 18.44 23.51
C SER A 609 18.83 18.98 24.41
N GLU A 610 20.09 19.05 23.94
CA GLU A 610 21.22 19.59 24.70
C GLU A 610 21.12 21.11 24.93
N PRO A 611 21.01 21.96 23.88
CA PRO A 611 20.85 23.41 24.10
C PRO A 611 19.55 23.77 24.81
N LEU A 612 18.53 22.88 24.82
CA LEU A 612 17.34 23.06 25.65
C LEU A 612 17.57 22.74 27.13
N GLY A 613 18.73 22.17 27.51
CA GLY A 613 19.02 21.72 28.88
C GLY A 613 18.22 20.46 29.27
N GLN A 614 17.66 19.74 28.31
CA GLN A 614 16.77 18.60 28.53
C GLN A 614 17.29 17.37 27.78
N ARG A 615 18.58 17.07 27.91
CA ARG A 615 19.27 16.00 27.15
C ARG A 615 18.48 14.69 27.14
N LEU A 616 18.20 14.18 25.93
CA LEU A 616 17.65 12.84 25.71
C LEU A 616 18.79 11.80 25.89
N PRO A 617 18.53 10.66 26.55
CA PRO A 617 19.58 9.71 26.92
C PRO A 617 20.05 8.78 25.79
N HIS A 618 19.43 8.86 24.60
CA HIS A 618 19.66 7.90 23.51
C HIS A 618 20.63 8.47 22.47
N ASP A 619 21.90 8.08 22.55
CA ASP A 619 22.96 8.55 21.63
C ASP A 619 23.07 7.73 20.33
N SER A 620 22.22 6.72 20.15
CA SER A 620 22.12 5.92 18.91
C SER A 620 20.69 5.46 18.68
N LEU A 621 20.36 5.15 17.41
CA LEU A 621 19.06 4.57 17.04
C LEU A 621 18.81 3.24 17.77
N GLY A 622 19.85 2.42 17.98
CA GLY A 622 19.74 1.18 18.75
C GLY A 622 19.34 1.41 20.19
N ALA A 623 19.94 2.42 20.87
CA ALA A 623 19.57 2.78 22.24
C ALA A 623 18.14 3.34 22.32
N LEU A 624 17.74 4.14 21.33
CA LEU A 624 16.37 4.66 21.23
C LEU A 624 15.36 3.50 21.07
N ARG A 625 15.64 2.53 20.19
CA ARG A 625 14.80 1.34 19.99
C ARG A 625 14.71 0.45 21.23
N GLN A 626 15.80 0.27 21.96
CA GLN A 626 15.77 -0.47 23.23
C GLN A 626 14.79 0.17 24.22
N ALA A 627 14.82 1.49 24.38
CA ALA A 627 13.89 2.21 25.23
C ALA A 627 12.44 2.14 24.72
N LEU A 628 12.25 2.27 23.40
CA LEU A 628 10.96 2.14 22.73
C LEU A 628 10.36 0.74 22.98
N TYR A 629 11.12 -0.32 22.78
CA TYR A 629 10.65 -1.70 22.93
C TYR A 629 10.45 -2.08 24.40
N ALA A 630 11.20 -1.48 25.31
CA ALA A 630 10.94 -1.63 26.75
C ALA A 630 9.61 -1.01 27.17
N ALA A 631 9.27 0.15 26.60
CA ALA A 631 8.00 0.85 26.88
C ALA A 631 6.82 0.22 26.11
N HIS A 632 7.05 -0.27 24.88
CA HIS A 632 6.04 -0.78 23.97
C HIS A 632 6.50 -2.12 23.33
N PRO A 633 6.45 -3.25 24.08
CA PRO A 633 7.05 -4.52 23.67
C PRO A 633 6.51 -5.10 22.36
N HIS A 634 5.25 -4.80 22.00
CA HIS A 634 4.64 -5.27 20.77
C HIS A 634 5.32 -4.72 19.51
N LEU A 635 5.97 -3.56 19.59
CA LEU A 635 6.70 -2.93 18.48
C LEU A 635 8.00 -3.65 18.12
N SER A 636 8.50 -4.52 19.00
CA SER A 636 9.67 -5.37 18.70
C SER A 636 9.36 -6.53 17.76
N ARG A 637 8.08 -6.87 17.60
CA ARG A 637 7.59 -7.99 16.76
C ARG A 637 7.41 -7.56 15.32
N ILE A 638 8.49 -7.21 14.66
CA ILE A 638 8.46 -6.74 13.27
C ILE A 638 7.83 -7.80 12.35
N GLY A 639 6.92 -7.38 11.48
CA GLY A 639 6.20 -8.24 10.54
C GLY A 639 5.00 -8.98 11.14
N GLN A 640 4.72 -8.83 12.44
CA GLN A 640 3.62 -9.53 13.10
C GLN A 640 2.52 -8.57 13.51
N VAL A 641 1.27 -9.01 13.36
CA VAL A 641 0.11 -8.30 13.91
C VAL A 641 0.00 -8.64 15.40
N THR A 642 -0.10 -7.61 16.23
CA THR A 642 -0.47 -7.78 17.64
C THR A 642 -1.91 -7.32 17.82
N PRO A 643 -2.87 -8.20 18.09
CA PRO A 643 -4.28 -7.83 18.21
C PRO A 643 -4.54 -6.99 19.48
N GLY A 644 -5.60 -6.19 19.44
CA GLY A 644 -6.19 -5.56 20.62
C GLY A 644 -7.21 -6.48 21.30
N ASP A 645 -7.62 -6.12 22.52
CA ASP A 645 -8.70 -6.82 23.22
C ASP A 645 -10.06 -6.43 22.62
N ALA A 646 -10.82 -7.41 22.14
CA ALA A 646 -12.12 -7.17 21.52
C ALA A 646 -13.12 -6.46 22.46
N SER A 647 -12.97 -6.60 23.79
CA SER A 647 -13.79 -5.93 24.80
C SER A 647 -13.63 -4.41 24.77
N ASP A 648 -12.55 -3.88 24.20
CA ASP A 648 -12.31 -2.43 24.05
C ASP A 648 -13.42 -1.75 23.22
N ILE A 649 -14.01 -2.47 22.26
CA ILE A 649 -15.08 -1.93 21.40
C ILE A 649 -16.31 -1.56 22.23
N SER A 650 -16.61 -2.31 23.29
CA SER A 650 -17.72 -2.00 24.18
C SER A 650 -17.56 -0.67 24.94
N LYS A 651 -16.32 -0.22 25.13
CA LYS A 651 -16.00 1.08 25.76
C LYS A 651 -16.38 2.24 24.84
N LEU A 652 -16.24 2.06 23.51
CA LEU A 652 -16.62 3.05 22.50
C LEU A 652 -18.14 3.30 22.48
N ALA A 653 -18.95 2.28 22.68
CA ALA A 653 -20.41 2.40 22.73
C ALA A 653 -20.90 3.33 23.86
N LYS A 654 -20.05 3.61 24.86
CA LYS A 654 -20.34 4.52 25.99
C LYS A 654 -19.98 5.97 25.70
N LEU A 655 -19.28 6.25 24.59
CA LEU A 655 -19.04 7.62 24.13
C LEU A 655 -20.41 8.26 23.87
N GLY A 656 -20.63 9.42 24.43
CA GLY A 656 -21.85 10.19 24.22
C GLY A 656 -21.67 11.23 23.12
N GLY A 657 -22.72 12.00 22.89
CA GLY A 657 -22.71 13.15 21.99
C GLY A 657 -23.93 13.19 21.10
N HIS A 658 -24.16 14.35 20.51
CA HIS A 658 -25.14 14.54 19.44
C HIS A 658 -24.44 14.37 18.11
N HIS A 659 -25.02 13.59 17.21
CA HIS A 659 -24.53 13.49 15.83
C HIS A 659 -25.23 14.49 14.92
N ASP A 660 -24.47 15.06 14.02
CA ASP A 660 -24.95 15.89 12.92
C ASP A 660 -25.60 14.97 11.84
N LYS A 661 -26.52 15.54 11.07
CA LYS A 661 -27.10 14.87 9.89
C LYS A 661 -26.23 15.00 8.62
N ALA A 662 -25.14 15.75 8.69
CA ALA A 662 -24.25 15.94 7.54
C ALA A 662 -23.73 14.58 7.02
N PRO A 663 -23.67 14.41 5.68
CA PRO A 663 -23.17 13.18 5.08
C PRO A 663 -21.75 12.82 5.54
N LEU A 664 -21.49 11.54 5.73
CA LEU A 664 -20.16 11.01 5.96
C LEU A 664 -19.39 11.02 4.63
N ARG A 665 -18.31 11.78 4.56
CA ARG A 665 -17.50 11.92 3.35
C ARG A 665 -16.13 11.31 3.55
N SER A 666 -15.49 10.84 2.46
CA SER A 666 -14.08 10.45 2.51
C SER A 666 -13.20 11.62 2.94
N CYS A 667 -12.18 11.34 3.75
CA CYS A 667 -11.18 12.34 4.14
C CYS A 667 -10.17 12.62 3.01
N VAL A 668 -10.08 11.75 1.99
CA VAL A 668 -9.18 11.89 0.85
C VAL A 668 -9.96 12.45 -0.34
N SER A 669 -9.77 13.74 -0.62
CA SER A 669 -10.40 14.43 -1.75
C SER A 669 -9.67 14.14 -3.07
N ASP A 670 -8.34 14.06 -3.02
CA ASP A 670 -7.49 13.77 -4.17
C ASP A 670 -6.51 12.63 -3.81
N PHE A 671 -6.63 11.53 -4.56
CA PHE A 671 -5.78 10.35 -4.35
C PHE A 671 -4.29 10.65 -4.56
N TYR A 672 -3.96 11.55 -5.49
CA TYR A 672 -2.58 11.85 -5.86
C TYR A 672 -1.91 12.92 -4.98
N PHE A 673 -2.67 13.68 -4.17
CA PHE A 673 -2.14 14.79 -3.36
C PHE A 673 -2.38 14.61 -1.85
N THR A 674 -1.91 13.50 -1.30
CA THR A 674 -2.15 13.16 0.11
C THR A 674 -1.11 13.70 1.09
N ASN A 675 0.14 13.99 0.67
CA ASN A 675 1.22 14.42 1.57
C ASN A 675 2.22 15.33 0.85
N ALA A 676 3.20 15.86 1.58
CA ALA A 676 4.20 16.81 1.07
C ALA A 676 5.04 16.23 -0.10
N ILE A 677 5.36 14.93 -0.07
CA ILE A 677 6.14 14.28 -1.13
C ILE A 677 5.32 14.20 -2.42
N THR A 678 4.05 13.78 -2.31
CA THR A 678 3.16 13.67 -3.47
C THR A 678 2.84 15.05 -4.06
N ARG A 679 2.68 16.09 -3.23
CA ARG A 679 2.49 17.47 -3.69
C ARG A 679 3.70 18.08 -4.39
N ALA A 680 4.90 17.58 -4.09
CA ALA A 680 6.15 17.99 -4.76
C ALA A 680 6.39 17.25 -6.08
N SER A 681 5.57 16.23 -6.43
CA SER A 681 5.70 15.41 -7.63
C SER A 681 4.96 16.02 -8.81
N ALA A 682 5.68 16.30 -9.90
CA ALA A 682 5.08 16.74 -11.17
C ALA A 682 4.24 15.63 -11.82
N ILE A 683 4.67 14.37 -11.64
CA ILE A 683 3.94 13.20 -12.16
C ILE A 683 2.61 13.04 -11.45
N MET A 684 2.58 13.20 -10.12
CA MET A 684 1.31 13.15 -9.35
C MET A 684 0.38 14.32 -9.73
N ALA A 685 0.94 15.50 -10.02
CA ALA A 685 0.16 16.65 -10.50
C ALA A 685 -0.50 16.37 -11.86
N GLU A 686 0.21 15.74 -12.79
CA GLU A 686 -0.36 15.34 -14.09
C GLU A 686 -1.47 14.29 -13.92
N CYS A 687 -1.25 13.29 -13.07
CA CYS A 687 -2.26 12.27 -12.77
C CYS A 687 -3.51 12.87 -12.11
N SER A 688 -3.35 13.78 -11.16
CA SER A 688 -4.46 14.51 -10.51
C SER A 688 -5.27 15.30 -11.53
N ALA A 689 -4.61 16.05 -12.41
CA ALA A 689 -5.28 16.83 -13.45
C ALA A 689 -6.11 15.94 -14.38
N LEU A 690 -5.59 14.78 -14.79
CA LEU A 690 -6.30 13.80 -15.63
C LEU A 690 -7.50 13.18 -14.90
N ALA A 691 -7.34 12.80 -13.63
CA ALA A 691 -8.43 12.24 -12.83
C ALA A 691 -9.57 13.24 -12.65
N HIS A 692 -9.27 14.53 -12.42
CA HIS A 692 -10.27 15.59 -12.33
C HIS A 692 -10.94 15.89 -13.68
N ALA A 693 -10.21 15.81 -14.80
CA ALA A 693 -10.79 15.96 -16.13
C ALA A 693 -11.77 14.81 -16.44
N ALA A 694 -11.38 13.55 -16.18
CA ALA A 694 -12.23 12.38 -16.36
C ALA A 694 -13.50 12.44 -15.51
N ALA A 695 -13.40 12.90 -14.25
CA ALA A 695 -14.57 13.06 -13.38
C ALA A 695 -15.56 14.13 -13.88
N ARG A 696 -15.08 15.20 -14.50
CA ARG A 696 -15.94 16.23 -15.12
C ARG A 696 -16.69 15.68 -16.34
N THR A 697 -15.99 15.00 -17.24
CA THR A 697 -16.61 14.36 -18.43
C THR A 697 -17.64 13.30 -18.06
N ALA A 698 -17.46 12.59 -16.96
CA ALA A 698 -18.43 11.60 -16.49
C ALA A 698 -19.68 12.22 -15.82
N ALA A 699 -19.61 13.49 -15.39
CA ALA A 699 -20.71 14.22 -14.77
C ALA A 699 -21.57 14.99 -15.80
N GLU A 700 -21.03 15.31 -16.98
CA GLU A 700 -21.72 15.85 -18.17
C GLU A 700 -22.42 14.75 -18.96
#